data_ef71c8943a93ef6c9d2b3e05bf868651
#
_entry.id   ef71c8943a93ef6c9d2b3e05bf868651
#
_cell.length_a   1.000
_cell.length_b   1.000
_cell.length_c   1.000
_cell.angle_alpha   90.00
_cell.angle_beta   90.00
_cell.angle_gamma   90.00
#
_symmetry.space_group_name_H-M   'P 1'
#
loop_
_entity.id
_entity.type
_entity.pdbx_description
1 polymer ?
#
loop_
_entity_poly.entity_id
_entity_poly.type
_entity_poly.pdbx_seq_one_letter_code
_entity_poly.pdbx_strand_id
1 'polypeptide(L)'
;MKQYPFAYKPSESFVQQVSDFVADVFYEVLPEVGFEIRDEQIYMAFQLERAFAEKKTIFAEAGVGTGKTLVYLLYTICYARHIGKPAIIACADESLIEQLVKPEGDIAKLAKHLNMNIDVRLGKSPDQYVCLNKLDIARTKSEEAELYQDIYDDLPEFVHVSGALQSFYHYGDRKDYKELNDDQWNQMNWDVFQDCLVCDARHRCGQTLSRDHYRKAADIIICSHDFYMEHVWTYEGRKREGQLPLLPDHSSVVFDEGHLLEAAAQKALTYKLKHNVFEEIITRLLQGEVREELAWTIEEAISLGEHMFELLGRNSVAVRGSDRKEIIYTDELVNVINKFKSTIGQIEEELVFESGIFTLDEYQLRIVEEHLEMIGLALSLYNGKDQLISWLIEDANGLTLVIMPKMVKEVLEEHVFSQKMPVVFSSATLSLDGSFEYVADNLGIKSYLSMSVPSPYDYEEQMKLIAPKLDTNSTETQLFVQKASTAIQLLKESDGKALVLFNSKEELKQFKQILLKDESCSKYHLLFEGDQEISHLIAAFQEDENSILCAVTLWEGLDIPGPSLSNVIIWSLPFPPNDPVFAAKRKAADDSFKEVDMPYMLLRLRQGIGRLIRSREDRGSVSILGQELHDNEFVREKIKEIIPKGVSF
;
A
#
# COMPACT_ATOMS: atom_id res chain seq x y z
N MET A 1 20.08 0.27 30.99
CA MET A 1 20.57 -1.04 30.52
C MET A 1 19.52 -1.58 29.56
N LYS A 2 19.93 -2.00 28.36
CA LYS A 2 19.02 -2.67 27.43
C LYS A 2 18.68 -4.04 28.02
N GLN A 3 17.40 -4.30 28.27
CA GLN A 3 16.95 -5.58 28.79
C GLN A 3 16.78 -6.54 27.62
N TYR A 4 17.69 -7.50 27.49
CA TYR A 4 17.51 -8.62 26.57
C TYR A 4 16.59 -9.66 27.21
N PRO A 5 15.86 -10.45 26.42
CA PRO A 5 15.05 -11.55 26.92
C PRO A 5 15.89 -12.75 27.40
N PHE A 6 17.22 -12.68 27.28
CA PHE A 6 18.19 -13.71 27.70
C PHE A 6 19.39 -13.06 28.40
N ALA A 7 20.18 -13.88 29.07
CA ALA A 7 21.43 -13.45 29.76
C ALA A 7 22.52 -13.14 28.71
N TYR A 8 22.66 -11.89 28.31
CA TYR A 8 23.61 -11.46 27.29
C TYR A 8 25.07 -11.56 27.79
N LYS A 9 25.91 -12.24 27.02
CA LYS A 9 27.34 -12.38 27.23
C LYS A 9 28.12 -11.64 26.13
N PRO A 10 28.82 -10.55 26.44
CA PRO A 10 29.55 -9.75 25.44
C PRO A 10 30.69 -10.50 24.73
N SER A 11 31.16 -11.60 25.28
CA SER A 11 32.24 -12.43 24.70
C SER A 11 31.80 -13.37 23.60
N GLU A 12 30.50 -13.60 23.46
CA GLU A 12 29.91 -14.50 22.47
C GLU A 12 29.23 -13.72 21.33
N SER A 13 29.07 -14.36 20.17
CA SER A 13 28.34 -13.74 19.05
C SER A 13 26.91 -13.39 19.47
N PHE A 14 26.51 -12.14 19.30
CA PHE A 14 25.15 -11.71 19.63
C PHE A 14 24.09 -12.50 18.85
N VAL A 15 24.30 -12.67 17.54
CA VAL A 15 23.33 -13.38 16.68
C VAL A 15 23.20 -14.84 17.10
N GLN A 16 24.31 -15.50 17.51
CA GLN A 16 24.25 -16.86 18.04
C GLN A 16 23.43 -16.92 19.32
N GLN A 17 23.62 -15.99 20.26
CA GLN A 17 22.83 -15.94 21.51
C GLN A 17 21.33 -15.70 21.22
N VAL A 18 21.00 -14.90 20.20
CA VAL A 18 19.60 -14.74 19.75
C VAL A 18 19.07 -16.06 19.19
N SER A 19 19.87 -16.76 18.38
CA SER A 19 19.46 -18.05 17.80
C SER A 19 19.20 -19.10 18.86
N ASP A 20 20.09 -19.20 19.85
CA ASP A 20 19.92 -20.11 21.01
C ASP A 20 18.64 -19.74 21.78
N PHE A 21 18.42 -18.46 22.06
CA PHE A 21 17.20 -17.99 22.72
C PHE A 21 15.93 -18.29 21.90
N VAL A 22 15.97 -18.08 20.60
CA VAL A 22 14.82 -18.37 19.70
C VAL A 22 14.53 -19.87 19.70
N ALA A 23 15.57 -20.72 19.71
CA ALA A 23 15.40 -22.16 19.85
C ALA A 23 14.74 -22.54 21.19
N ASP A 24 15.19 -21.97 22.32
CA ASP A 24 14.57 -22.19 23.65
C ASP A 24 13.09 -21.76 23.64
N VAL A 25 12.77 -20.62 22.99
CA VAL A 25 11.38 -20.16 22.87
C VAL A 25 10.49 -21.16 22.12
N PHE A 26 10.97 -21.72 21.02
CA PHE A 26 10.16 -22.65 20.21
C PHE A 26 10.14 -24.08 20.77
N TYR A 27 11.21 -24.55 21.43
CA TYR A 27 11.26 -25.90 21.95
C TYR A 27 10.74 -26.04 23.38
N GLU A 28 10.82 -24.98 24.18
CA GLU A 28 10.49 -25.03 25.61
C GLU A 28 9.35 -24.09 25.98
N VAL A 29 9.50 -22.77 25.76
CA VAL A 29 8.58 -21.75 26.29
C VAL A 29 7.18 -21.79 25.64
N LEU A 30 7.10 -21.83 24.33
CA LEU A 30 5.82 -21.85 23.63
C LEU A 30 5.06 -23.16 23.80
N PRO A 31 5.69 -24.35 23.79
CA PRO A 31 5.00 -25.60 24.06
C PRO A 31 4.42 -25.68 25.47
N GLU A 32 5.12 -25.14 26.51
CA GLU A 32 4.59 -25.08 27.88
C GLU A 32 3.28 -24.31 28.01
N VAL A 33 3.02 -23.35 27.10
CA VAL A 33 1.78 -22.57 27.09
C VAL A 33 0.79 -23.03 26.00
N GLY A 34 1.01 -24.22 25.43
CA GLY A 34 0.07 -24.91 24.56
C GLY A 34 0.26 -24.65 23.05
N PHE A 35 1.37 -24.05 22.63
CA PHE A 35 1.70 -23.95 21.21
C PHE A 35 2.30 -25.25 20.69
N GLU A 36 1.96 -25.62 19.47
CA GLU A 36 2.58 -26.77 18.79
C GLU A 36 4.01 -26.42 18.33
N ILE A 37 4.92 -27.36 18.47
CA ILE A 37 6.26 -27.28 17.86
C ILE A 37 6.08 -27.49 16.36
N ARG A 38 6.65 -26.57 15.56
CA ARG A 38 6.59 -26.61 14.09
C ARG A 38 7.98 -26.56 13.51
N ASP A 39 8.36 -27.61 12.82
CA ASP A 39 9.69 -27.72 12.19
C ASP A 39 9.92 -26.60 11.17
N GLU A 40 8.85 -26.11 10.54
CA GLU A 40 8.88 -24.99 9.60
C GLU A 40 9.33 -23.69 10.27
N GLN A 41 8.87 -23.41 11.51
CA GLN A 41 9.29 -22.23 12.27
C GLN A 41 10.77 -22.31 12.64
N ILE A 42 11.21 -23.48 13.08
CA ILE A 42 12.60 -23.73 13.47
C ILE A 42 13.52 -23.58 12.26
N TYR A 43 13.15 -24.15 11.12
CA TYR A 43 13.91 -24.00 9.89
C TYR A 43 14.00 -22.53 9.46
N MET A 44 12.90 -21.79 9.51
CA MET A 44 12.88 -20.35 9.23
C MET A 44 13.80 -19.59 10.19
N ALA A 45 13.81 -19.93 11.48
CA ALA A 45 14.66 -19.29 12.48
C ALA A 45 16.15 -19.42 12.11
N PHE A 46 16.62 -20.61 11.72
CA PHE A 46 17.99 -20.81 11.26
C PHE A 46 18.36 -19.99 10.02
N GLN A 47 17.41 -19.82 9.09
CA GLN A 47 17.67 -19.02 7.90
C GLN A 47 17.73 -17.52 8.22
N LEU A 48 16.88 -17.04 9.14
CA LEU A 48 16.92 -15.65 9.62
C LEU A 48 18.20 -15.36 10.40
N GLU A 49 18.71 -16.28 11.22
CA GLU A 49 19.99 -16.15 11.88
C GLU A 49 21.09 -15.74 10.90
N ARG A 50 21.18 -16.47 9.78
CA ARG A 50 22.15 -16.19 8.74
C ARG A 50 21.95 -14.79 8.11
N ALA A 51 20.71 -14.41 7.82
CA ALA A 51 20.39 -13.11 7.24
C ALA A 51 20.79 -11.96 8.18
N PHE A 52 20.55 -12.09 9.47
CA PHE A 52 20.92 -11.08 10.47
C PHE A 52 22.44 -11.04 10.72
N ALA A 53 23.12 -12.18 10.74
CA ALA A 53 24.57 -12.26 10.89
C ALA A 53 25.30 -11.61 9.70
N GLU A 54 24.89 -11.92 8.47
CA GLU A 54 25.49 -11.43 7.24
C GLU A 54 24.95 -10.04 6.81
N LYS A 55 23.91 -9.51 7.46
CA LYS A 55 23.20 -8.27 7.10
C LYS A 55 22.75 -8.28 5.65
N LYS A 56 22.09 -9.35 5.25
CA LYS A 56 21.61 -9.59 3.89
C LYS A 56 20.09 -9.55 3.79
N THR A 57 19.63 -9.37 2.57
CA THR A 57 18.23 -9.60 2.19
C THR A 57 17.95 -11.10 2.16
N ILE A 58 16.79 -11.49 2.69
CA ILE A 58 16.27 -12.86 2.62
C ILE A 58 14.81 -12.87 2.16
N PHE A 59 14.50 -13.76 1.22
CA PHE A 59 13.14 -14.14 0.88
C PHE A 59 12.72 -15.34 1.72
N ALA A 60 11.85 -15.12 2.69
CA ALA A 60 11.31 -16.15 3.58
C ALA A 60 9.88 -16.49 3.17
N GLU A 61 9.74 -17.41 2.22
CA GLU A 61 8.44 -17.95 1.84
C GLU A 61 8.01 -19.01 2.83
N ALA A 62 6.92 -18.75 3.55
CA ALA A 62 6.37 -19.69 4.51
C ALA A 62 4.86 -19.76 4.35
N GLY A 63 4.36 -20.95 4.04
CA GLY A 63 2.94 -21.20 3.80
C GLY A 63 2.05 -20.74 4.95
N VAL A 64 0.77 -20.55 4.68
CA VAL A 64 -0.21 -20.16 5.70
C VAL A 64 -0.19 -21.15 6.86
N GLY A 65 -0.29 -20.66 8.09
CA GLY A 65 -0.30 -21.50 9.30
C GLY A 65 1.07 -21.89 9.85
N THR A 66 2.18 -21.52 9.19
CA THR A 66 3.54 -21.82 9.69
C THR A 66 3.95 -20.99 10.91
N GLY A 67 3.29 -19.84 11.16
CA GLY A 67 3.64 -18.93 12.26
C GLY A 67 4.88 -18.06 12.01
N LYS A 68 5.14 -17.71 10.76
CA LYS A 68 6.26 -16.87 10.29
C LYS A 68 6.46 -15.59 11.11
N THR A 69 5.35 -14.97 11.54
CA THR A 69 5.35 -13.68 12.26
C THR A 69 6.13 -13.75 13.57
N LEU A 70 5.93 -14.79 14.36
CA LEU A 70 6.64 -14.95 15.64
C LEU A 70 8.16 -15.07 15.44
N VAL A 71 8.57 -15.72 14.35
CA VAL A 71 10.00 -15.93 14.06
C VAL A 71 10.69 -14.60 13.76
N TYR A 72 10.16 -13.82 12.82
CA TYR A 72 10.83 -12.55 12.48
C TYR A 72 10.72 -11.51 13.61
N LEU A 73 9.64 -11.50 14.39
CA LEU A 73 9.50 -10.61 15.55
C LEU A 73 10.60 -10.85 16.59
N LEU A 74 10.91 -12.10 16.94
CA LEU A 74 11.96 -12.43 17.91
C LEU A 74 13.33 -11.88 17.47
N TYR A 75 13.72 -12.11 16.21
CA TYR A 75 14.98 -11.60 15.68
C TYR A 75 15.02 -10.08 15.64
N THR A 76 13.96 -9.44 15.14
CA THR A 76 13.93 -7.98 14.97
C THR A 76 13.96 -7.24 16.30
N ILE A 77 13.22 -7.70 17.31
CA ILE A 77 13.22 -7.09 18.66
C ILE A 77 14.61 -7.18 19.30
N CYS A 78 15.20 -8.38 19.30
CA CYS A 78 16.52 -8.58 19.88
C CYS A 78 17.59 -7.73 19.16
N TYR A 79 17.55 -7.71 17.84
CA TYR A 79 18.50 -6.97 17.03
C TYR A 79 18.34 -5.45 17.19
N ALA A 80 17.11 -4.93 17.25
CA ALA A 80 16.82 -3.52 17.50
C ALA A 80 17.43 -3.06 18.84
N ARG A 81 17.25 -3.85 19.90
CA ARG A 81 17.83 -3.58 21.21
C ARG A 81 19.35 -3.61 21.21
N HIS A 82 19.94 -4.52 20.43
CA HIS A 82 21.40 -4.62 20.28
C HIS A 82 21.99 -3.39 19.58
N ILE A 83 21.43 -3.02 18.44
CA ILE A 83 21.88 -1.88 17.63
C ILE A 83 21.50 -0.53 18.30
N GLY A 84 20.42 -0.49 19.08
CA GLY A 84 19.90 0.74 19.70
C GLY A 84 19.13 1.64 18.77
N LYS A 85 18.54 1.04 17.75
CA LYS A 85 17.66 1.68 16.78
C LYS A 85 16.44 0.76 16.60
N PRO A 86 15.22 1.32 16.43
CA PRO A 86 14.04 0.47 16.20
C PRO A 86 14.19 -0.37 14.94
N ALA A 87 13.50 -1.49 14.88
CA ALA A 87 13.26 -2.21 13.64
C ALA A 87 11.99 -1.66 12.98
N ILE A 88 11.90 -1.74 11.64
CA ILE A 88 10.68 -1.42 10.91
C ILE A 88 10.01 -2.72 10.48
N ILE A 89 8.69 -2.82 10.70
CA ILE A 89 7.85 -3.84 10.11
C ILE A 89 6.88 -3.13 9.18
N ALA A 90 7.10 -3.27 7.89
CA ALA A 90 6.26 -2.71 6.85
C ALA A 90 5.29 -3.79 6.36
N CYS A 91 4.00 -3.58 6.55
CA CYS A 91 2.92 -4.47 6.16
C CYS A 91 2.29 -4.03 4.85
N ALA A 92 1.75 -4.95 4.10
CA ALA A 92 1.11 -4.66 2.82
C ALA A 92 -0.16 -3.81 2.98
N ASP A 93 -0.90 -4.03 4.05
CA ASP A 93 -2.16 -3.35 4.30
C ASP A 93 -2.46 -3.18 5.81
N GLU A 94 -3.54 -2.45 6.09
CA GLU A 94 -3.96 -2.12 7.44
C GLU A 94 -4.43 -3.36 8.23
N SER A 95 -4.96 -4.39 7.57
CA SER A 95 -5.44 -5.60 8.26
C SER A 95 -4.28 -6.40 8.88
N LEU A 96 -3.14 -6.44 8.21
CA LEU A 96 -1.92 -7.06 8.76
C LEU A 96 -1.36 -6.24 9.93
N ILE A 97 -1.42 -4.92 9.85
CA ILE A 97 -1.05 -4.04 10.96
C ILE A 97 -1.92 -4.35 12.19
N GLU A 98 -3.23 -4.45 11.99
CA GLU A 98 -4.19 -4.79 13.04
C GLU A 98 -3.87 -6.13 13.72
N GLN A 99 -3.59 -7.17 12.94
CA GLN A 99 -3.23 -8.50 13.48
C GLN A 99 -2.03 -8.44 14.41
N LEU A 100 -1.06 -7.59 14.11
CA LEU A 100 0.14 -7.44 14.94
C LEU A 100 -0.14 -6.73 16.26
N VAL A 101 -0.97 -5.65 16.23
CA VAL A 101 -1.08 -4.70 17.35
C VAL A 101 -2.32 -4.85 18.21
N LYS A 102 -3.33 -5.62 17.79
CA LYS A 102 -4.53 -5.84 18.61
C LYS A 102 -4.20 -6.47 19.98
N PRO A 103 -5.05 -6.32 21.01
CA PRO A 103 -4.79 -6.80 22.37
C PRO A 103 -4.44 -8.29 22.48
N GLU A 104 -4.90 -9.11 21.53
CA GLU A 104 -4.60 -10.54 21.43
C GLU A 104 -3.75 -10.87 20.19
N GLY A 105 -3.08 -9.87 19.63
CA GLY A 105 -2.21 -10.00 18.46
C GLY A 105 -0.89 -10.68 18.77
N ASP A 106 -0.09 -10.89 17.75
CA ASP A 106 1.16 -11.65 17.87
C ASP A 106 2.18 -10.98 18.80
N ILE A 107 2.25 -9.65 18.79
CA ILE A 107 3.15 -8.90 19.69
C ILE A 107 2.70 -9.03 21.15
N ALA A 108 1.39 -8.90 21.42
CA ALA A 108 0.86 -9.06 22.76
C ALA A 108 1.06 -10.48 23.30
N LYS A 109 0.93 -11.51 22.46
CA LYS A 109 1.23 -12.91 22.80
C LYS A 109 2.70 -13.06 23.19
N LEU A 110 3.63 -12.57 22.36
CA LEU A 110 5.07 -12.61 22.69
C LEU A 110 5.37 -11.87 23.98
N ALA A 111 4.88 -10.66 24.15
CA ALA A 111 5.09 -9.87 25.36
C ALA A 111 4.64 -10.63 26.62
N LYS A 112 3.46 -11.26 26.56
CA LYS A 112 2.88 -12.04 27.66
C LYS A 112 3.70 -13.31 27.96
N HIS A 113 3.98 -14.13 26.95
CA HIS A 113 4.62 -15.44 27.16
C HIS A 113 6.10 -15.34 27.46
N LEU A 114 6.79 -14.32 26.98
CA LEU A 114 8.21 -14.07 27.29
C LEU A 114 8.41 -13.11 28.46
N ASN A 115 7.33 -12.63 29.07
CA ASN A 115 7.37 -11.62 30.15
C ASN A 115 8.21 -10.39 29.74
N MET A 116 8.01 -9.90 28.52
CA MET A 116 8.74 -8.79 27.94
C MET A 116 7.87 -7.53 27.82
N ASN A 117 8.46 -6.38 28.11
CA ASN A 117 7.87 -5.11 27.69
C ASN A 117 8.43 -4.74 26.31
N ILE A 118 7.58 -4.72 25.29
CA ILE A 118 7.95 -4.42 23.91
C ILE A 118 7.38 -3.03 23.55
N ASP A 119 8.26 -2.06 23.25
CA ASP A 119 7.85 -0.72 22.79
C ASP A 119 7.56 -0.76 21.30
N VAL A 120 6.28 -0.87 20.96
CA VAL A 120 5.78 -0.90 19.60
C VAL A 120 4.95 0.33 19.34
N ARG A 121 5.19 1.02 18.22
CA ARG A 121 4.44 2.20 17.83
C ARG A 121 4.08 2.16 16.36
N LEU A 122 2.92 2.75 16.01
CA LEU A 122 2.40 2.79 14.66
C LEU A 122 2.87 4.06 13.94
N GLY A 123 3.49 3.89 12.77
CA GLY A 123 3.73 4.94 11.80
C GLY A 123 2.73 4.78 10.66
N LYS A 124 1.81 5.74 10.51
CA LYS A 124 0.83 5.75 9.44
C LYS A 124 1.13 6.83 8.43
N SER A 125 0.79 6.57 7.18
CA SER A 125 0.85 7.55 6.10
C SER A 125 0.04 8.80 6.47
N PRO A 126 0.49 9.99 6.07
CA PRO A 126 -0.21 11.24 6.36
C PRO A 126 -1.66 11.27 5.87
N ASP A 127 -1.96 10.61 4.75
CA ASP A 127 -3.31 10.48 4.18
C ASP A 127 -4.29 9.68 5.05
N GLN A 128 -3.79 8.98 6.07
CA GLN A 128 -4.60 8.32 7.08
C GLN A 128 -5.05 9.25 8.22
N TYR A 129 -4.77 10.55 8.11
CA TYR A 129 -5.14 11.52 9.14
C TYR A 129 -5.98 12.66 8.58
N VAL A 130 -6.90 13.16 9.42
CA VAL A 130 -7.64 14.38 9.15
C VAL A 130 -6.67 15.54 8.98
N CYS A 131 -6.81 16.27 7.89
CA CYS A 131 -6.20 17.57 7.69
C CYS A 131 -7.14 18.66 8.19
N LEU A 132 -6.78 19.36 9.26
CA LEU A 132 -7.64 20.39 9.86
C LEU A 132 -7.98 21.51 8.87
N ASN A 133 -7.06 21.89 7.98
CA ASN A 133 -7.32 22.90 6.96
C ASN A 133 -8.31 22.41 5.91
N LYS A 134 -8.20 21.15 5.44
CA LYS A 134 -9.18 20.58 4.50
C LYS A 134 -10.54 20.40 5.15
N LEU A 135 -10.58 19.97 6.40
CA LEU A 135 -11.82 19.88 7.15
C LEU A 135 -12.51 21.25 7.28
N ASP A 136 -11.74 22.33 7.54
CA ASP A 136 -12.26 23.70 7.55
C ASP A 136 -12.85 24.13 6.20
N ILE A 137 -12.23 23.70 5.10
CA ILE A 137 -12.75 23.95 3.74
C ILE A 137 -14.01 23.12 3.51
N ALA A 138 -14.00 21.83 3.85
CA ALA A 138 -15.12 20.91 3.62
C ALA A 138 -16.39 21.36 4.35
N ARG A 139 -16.30 21.75 5.63
CA ARG A 139 -17.44 22.23 6.40
C ARG A 139 -18.04 23.56 5.93
N THR A 140 -17.33 24.28 5.04
CA THR A 140 -17.81 25.57 4.51
C THR A 140 -18.20 25.53 3.04
N LYS A 141 -17.63 24.61 2.25
CA LYS A 141 -17.78 24.60 0.79
C LYS A 141 -18.35 23.28 0.22
N SER A 142 -18.36 22.18 0.99
CA SER A 142 -18.89 20.90 0.52
C SER A 142 -20.41 20.91 0.42
N GLU A 143 -20.98 20.10 -0.46
CA GLU A 143 -22.41 19.81 -0.50
C GLU A 143 -22.90 19.11 0.79
N GLU A 144 -21.99 18.39 1.49
CA GLU A 144 -22.22 17.71 2.76
C GLU A 144 -21.63 18.49 3.95
N ALA A 145 -21.67 19.81 3.93
CA ALA A 145 -21.04 20.69 4.92
C ALA A 145 -21.47 20.37 6.38
N GLU A 146 -22.72 19.95 6.60
CA GLU A 146 -23.23 19.57 7.92
C GLU A 146 -22.47 18.36 8.49
N LEU A 147 -22.19 17.35 7.67
CA LEU A 147 -21.40 16.18 8.08
C LEU A 147 -20.01 16.59 8.58
N TYR A 148 -19.32 17.45 7.84
CA TYR A 148 -17.97 17.91 8.22
C TYR A 148 -17.99 18.88 9.41
N GLN A 149 -19.08 19.60 9.61
CA GLN A 149 -19.26 20.42 10.81
C GLN A 149 -19.43 19.54 12.06
N ASP A 150 -20.22 18.48 11.99
CA ASP A 150 -20.39 17.52 13.08
C ASP A 150 -19.06 16.87 13.45
N ILE A 151 -18.28 16.44 12.42
CA ILE A 151 -16.94 15.89 12.63
C ILE A 151 -16.02 16.91 13.31
N TYR A 152 -16.06 18.16 12.88
CA TYR A 152 -15.26 19.22 13.50
C TYR A 152 -15.62 19.44 14.97
N ASP A 153 -16.90 19.45 15.30
CA ASP A 153 -17.39 19.68 16.66
C ASP A 153 -17.06 18.52 17.61
N ASP A 154 -16.95 17.28 17.08
CA ASP A 154 -16.55 16.08 17.82
C ASP A 154 -15.03 15.96 18.07
N LEU A 155 -14.21 16.83 17.45
CA LEU A 155 -12.77 16.82 17.68
C LEU A 155 -12.42 17.17 19.15
N PRO A 156 -11.28 16.68 19.68
CA PRO A 156 -10.85 16.97 21.04
C PRO A 156 -10.75 18.48 21.32
N GLU A 157 -11.15 18.91 22.50
CA GLU A 157 -11.23 20.34 22.90
C GLU A 157 -9.92 21.12 22.59
N PHE A 158 -8.75 20.49 22.77
CA PHE A 158 -7.48 21.16 22.51
C PHE A 158 -7.24 21.49 21.02
N VAL A 159 -7.98 20.88 20.10
CA VAL A 159 -7.90 21.18 18.66
C VAL A 159 -8.47 22.56 18.35
N HIS A 160 -9.48 22.99 19.12
CA HIS A 160 -10.18 24.27 18.95
C HIS A 160 -9.45 25.45 19.62
N VAL A 161 -8.44 25.16 20.45
CA VAL A 161 -7.69 26.19 21.20
C VAL A 161 -6.26 26.30 20.67
N SER A 162 -5.75 27.53 20.51
CA SER A 162 -4.37 27.73 20.14
C SER A 162 -3.43 27.33 21.29
N GLY A 163 -2.53 26.39 21.06
CA GLY A 163 -1.53 25.93 22.01
C GLY A 163 -0.91 24.59 21.60
N ALA A 164 0.29 24.30 22.13
CA ALA A 164 0.94 23.01 21.89
C ALA A 164 0.51 21.98 22.94
N LEU A 165 0.25 20.76 22.51
CA LEU A 165 -0.03 19.63 23.40
C LEU A 165 1.26 19.16 24.07
N GLN A 166 1.26 18.95 25.39
CA GLN A 166 2.44 18.49 26.12
C GLN A 166 2.63 16.97 26.11
N SER A 167 1.57 16.21 25.79
CA SER A 167 1.61 14.75 25.70
C SER A 167 0.91 14.27 24.44
N PHE A 168 1.31 13.09 23.96
CA PHE A 168 0.67 12.47 22.81
C PHE A 168 -0.80 12.15 23.11
N TYR A 169 -1.67 12.53 22.19
CA TYR A 169 -3.08 12.19 22.17
C TYR A 169 -3.45 11.69 20.78
N HIS A 170 -3.99 10.48 20.70
CA HIS A 170 -4.41 9.87 19.44
C HIS A 170 -5.77 10.40 19.02
N TYR A 171 -5.89 10.98 17.83
CA TYR A 171 -7.13 11.40 17.19
C TYR A 171 -6.95 11.62 15.70
N GLY A 172 -8.08 11.66 15.00
CA GLY A 172 -8.13 12.02 13.58
C GLY A 172 -7.62 10.94 12.63
N ASP A 173 -7.49 9.71 13.09
CA ASP A 173 -7.14 8.54 12.29
C ASP A 173 -8.34 8.07 11.47
N ARG A 174 -8.14 7.64 10.22
CA ARG A 174 -9.18 7.11 9.30
C ARG A 174 -10.12 6.10 9.98
N LYS A 175 -9.61 5.28 10.87
CA LYS A 175 -10.36 4.28 11.62
C LYS A 175 -11.44 4.85 12.55
N ASP A 176 -11.26 6.07 13.02
CA ASP A 176 -12.22 6.70 13.92
C ASP A 176 -13.50 7.13 13.17
N TYR A 177 -13.46 7.12 11.82
CA TYR A 177 -14.52 7.61 10.92
C TYR A 177 -15.11 6.49 10.05
N LYS A 178 -15.60 5.45 10.69
CA LYS A 178 -16.11 4.23 10.04
C LYS A 178 -17.31 4.46 9.10
N GLU A 179 -18.11 5.48 9.37
CA GLU A 179 -19.32 5.79 8.59
C GLU A 179 -19.01 6.50 7.26
N LEU A 180 -17.78 7.01 7.08
CA LEU A 180 -17.39 7.73 5.87
C LEU A 180 -16.95 6.78 4.77
N ASN A 181 -17.46 7.01 3.57
CA ASN A 181 -16.88 6.40 2.37
C ASN A 181 -15.56 7.06 1.95
N ASP A 182 -14.87 6.49 0.97
CA ASP A 182 -13.56 6.98 0.54
C ASP A 182 -13.64 8.39 -0.08
N ASP A 183 -14.71 8.72 -0.81
CA ASP A 183 -14.88 10.04 -1.42
C ASP A 183 -15.07 11.12 -0.35
N GLN A 184 -15.86 10.84 0.69
CA GLN A 184 -16.04 11.72 1.83
C GLN A 184 -14.75 11.89 2.63
N TRP A 185 -14.01 10.80 2.87
CA TRP A 185 -12.71 10.85 3.52
C TRP A 185 -11.70 11.71 2.76
N ASN A 186 -11.61 11.55 1.43
CA ASN A 186 -10.71 12.31 0.57
C ASN A 186 -10.95 13.82 0.56
N GLN A 187 -12.13 14.28 0.99
CA GLN A 187 -12.38 15.72 1.14
C GLN A 187 -11.73 16.33 2.39
N MET A 188 -11.41 15.53 3.41
CA MET A 188 -10.88 16.05 4.66
C MET A 188 -9.54 15.45 5.09
N ASN A 189 -9.04 14.38 4.45
CA ASN A 189 -7.75 13.80 4.76
C ASN A 189 -6.58 14.66 4.25
N TRP A 190 -5.38 14.39 4.78
CA TRP A 190 -4.16 14.98 4.24
C TRP A 190 -3.86 14.46 2.82
N ASP A 191 -3.32 15.32 1.98
CA ASP A 191 -2.71 14.96 0.70
C ASP A 191 -1.36 15.67 0.52
N VAL A 192 -0.58 15.29 -0.52
CA VAL A 192 0.77 15.80 -0.78
C VAL A 192 0.82 17.30 -1.10
N PHE A 193 -0.32 17.92 -1.34
CA PHE A 193 -0.45 19.33 -1.69
C PHE A 193 -0.71 20.21 -0.46
N GLN A 194 -0.77 19.62 0.74
CA GLN A 194 -0.98 20.36 1.97
C GLN A 194 0.34 20.90 2.52
N ASP A 195 0.31 22.17 2.83
CA ASP A 195 1.43 22.88 3.41
C ASP A 195 1.45 22.75 4.94
N CYS A 196 2.02 21.64 5.40
CA CYS A 196 2.09 21.34 6.83
C CYS A 196 3.11 22.18 7.60
N LEU A 197 4.05 22.81 6.93
CA LEU A 197 5.13 23.53 7.60
C LEU A 197 4.67 24.91 8.11
N VAL A 198 3.82 25.61 7.34
CA VAL A 198 3.21 26.89 7.73
C VAL A 198 1.82 26.74 8.37
N CYS A 199 1.33 25.50 8.48
CA CYS A 199 0.01 25.27 9.05
C CYS A 199 -0.09 25.71 10.51
N ASP A 200 -0.96 26.66 10.81
CA ASP A 200 -1.21 27.16 12.18
C ASP A 200 -1.72 26.06 13.13
N ALA A 201 -2.33 25.03 12.58
CA ALA A 201 -2.80 23.88 13.34
C ALA A 201 -1.74 22.80 13.59
N ARG A 202 -0.50 22.96 13.07
CA ARG A 202 0.55 21.93 13.08
C ARG A 202 0.80 21.31 14.47
N HIS A 203 0.87 22.14 15.53
CA HIS A 203 1.21 21.66 16.86
C HIS A 203 0.08 20.90 17.57
N ARG A 204 -1.12 20.93 17.01
CA ARG A 204 -2.30 20.21 17.50
C ARG A 204 -2.86 19.21 16.49
N CYS A 205 -2.22 19.07 15.32
CA CYS A 205 -2.63 18.16 14.27
C CYS A 205 -2.33 16.70 14.65
N GLY A 206 -3.32 15.81 14.50
CA GLY A 206 -3.21 14.38 14.82
C GLY A 206 -2.03 13.69 14.13
N GLN A 207 -1.79 13.99 12.85
CA GLN A 207 -0.64 13.49 12.09
C GLN A 207 0.70 13.89 12.72
N THR A 208 0.87 15.17 13.08
CA THR A 208 2.13 15.67 13.69
C THR A 208 2.36 15.04 15.06
N LEU A 209 1.33 14.96 15.89
CA LEU A 209 1.40 14.33 17.21
C LEU A 209 1.77 12.84 17.09
N SER A 210 1.19 12.12 16.14
CA SER A 210 1.52 10.72 15.86
C SER A 210 2.97 10.56 15.43
N ARG A 211 3.46 11.42 14.51
CA ARG A 211 4.85 11.37 14.04
C ARG A 211 5.85 11.59 15.18
N ASP A 212 5.62 12.55 16.04
CA ASP A 212 6.48 12.81 17.19
C ASP A 212 6.46 11.67 18.20
N HIS A 213 5.36 10.90 18.24
CA HIS A 213 5.23 9.73 19.10
C HIS A 213 5.97 8.52 18.53
N TYR A 214 5.65 8.07 17.30
CA TYR A 214 6.24 6.82 16.78
C TYR A 214 7.75 6.92 16.54
N ARG A 215 8.29 8.09 16.22
CA ARG A 215 9.73 8.28 16.03
C ARG A 215 10.57 8.01 17.29
N LYS A 216 9.94 7.96 18.46
CA LYS A 216 10.59 7.66 19.75
C LYS A 216 10.50 6.19 20.14
N ALA A 217 10.03 5.30 19.26
CA ALA A 217 9.96 3.87 19.54
C ALA A 217 11.36 3.29 19.81
N ALA A 218 11.44 2.42 20.79
CA ALA A 218 12.70 1.77 21.17
C ALA A 218 12.91 0.43 20.43
N ASP A 219 11.85 -0.34 20.22
CA ASP A 219 11.94 -1.70 19.67
C ASP A 219 11.44 -1.78 18.22
N ILE A 220 10.17 -1.42 17.97
CA ILE A 220 9.52 -1.63 16.67
C ILE A 220 8.69 -0.42 16.29
N ILE A 221 8.77 -0.04 15.01
CA ILE A 221 7.77 0.80 14.34
C ILE A 221 7.09 -0.07 13.30
N ILE A 222 5.75 -0.14 13.37
CA ILE A 222 4.93 -0.81 12.36
C ILE A 222 4.33 0.24 11.45
N CYS A 223 4.38 0.02 10.14
CA CYS A 223 3.81 0.92 9.13
C CYS A 223 3.34 0.15 7.91
N SER A 224 2.70 0.82 6.96
CA SER A 224 2.39 0.26 5.65
C SER A 224 3.60 0.28 4.70
N HIS A 225 3.58 -0.54 3.63
CA HIS A 225 4.55 -0.45 2.54
C HIS A 225 4.52 0.94 1.90
N ASP A 226 3.34 1.52 1.69
CA ASP A 226 3.15 2.86 1.14
C ASP A 226 3.92 3.89 1.95
N PHE A 227 3.78 3.85 3.29
CA PHE A 227 4.46 4.80 4.18
C PHE A 227 5.98 4.60 4.19
N TYR A 228 6.45 3.36 4.13
CA TYR A 228 7.88 3.09 4.02
C TYR A 228 8.45 3.62 2.70
N MET A 229 7.75 3.45 1.59
CA MET A 229 8.15 3.96 0.28
C MET A 229 8.10 5.49 0.21
N GLU A 230 7.11 6.13 0.83
CA GLU A 230 7.07 7.59 1.00
C GLU A 230 8.28 8.10 1.79
N HIS A 231 8.65 7.40 2.87
CA HIS A 231 9.89 7.70 3.59
C HIS A 231 11.12 7.62 2.70
N VAL A 232 11.26 6.58 1.88
CA VAL A 232 12.38 6.40 0.95
C VAL A 232 12.44 7.55 -0.05
N TRP A 233 11.31 7.90 -0.67
CA TRP A 233 11.22 8.94 -1.68
C TRP A 233 11.52 10.33 -1.16
N THR A 234 10.99 10.65 0.02
CA THR A 234 11.12 12.00 0.60
C THR A 234 12.38 12.20 1.45
N TYR A 235 13.18 11.14 1.67
CA TYR A 235 14.29 11.14 2.62
C TYR A 235 15.33 12.25 2.36
N GLU A 236 15.85 12.32 1.15
CA GLU A 236 16.89 13.30 0.79
C GLU A 236 16.33 14.72 0.69
N GLY A 237 15.12 14.89 0.16
CA GLY A 237 14.43 16.19 0.10
C GLY A 237 14.26 16.78 1.50
N ARG A 238 13.64 16.00 2.40
CA ARG A 238 13.43 16.44 3.79
C ARG A 238 14.72 16.80 4.53
N LYS A 239 15.80 16.07 4.31
CA LYS A 239 17.10 16.39 4.90
C LYS A 239 17.68 17.71 4.37
N ARG A 240 17.57 17.96 3.07
CA ARG A 240 18.02 19.25 2.46
C ARG A 240 17.27 20.43 3.04
N GLU A 241 15.98 20.27 3.31
CA GLU A 241 15.11 21.27 3.91
C GLU A 241 15.28 21.41 5.44
N GLY A 242 16.19 20.65 6.05
CA GLY A 242 16.39 20.63 7.50
C GLY A 242 15.27 19.95 8.29
N GLN A 243 14.42 19.18 7.60
CA GLN A 243 13.35 18.42 8.21
C GLN A 243 13.82 17.03 8.64
N LEU A 244 13.16 16.47 9.65
CA LEU A 244 13.38 15.06 10.01
C LEU A 244 12.74 14.14 8.97
N PRO A 245 13.44 13.07 8.52
CA PRO A 245 12.84 12.01 7.69
C PRO A 245 11.59 11.44 8.35
N LEU A 246 10.66 10.87 7.58
CA LEU A 246 9.41 10.32 8.12
C LEU A 246 9.67 9.22 9.15
N LEU A 247 10.55 8.27 8.84
CA LEU A 247 11.02 7.26 9.79
C LEU A 247 12.39 7.64 10.35
N PRO A 248 12.73 7.25 11.60
CA PRO A 248 14.08 7.39 12.12
C PRO A 248 15.02 6.38 11.47
N ASP A 249 16.33 6.54 11.69
CA ASP A 249 17.29 5.48 11.40
C ASP A 249 16.88 4.19 12.10
N HIS A 250 16.95 3.06 11.41
CA HIS A 250 16.46 1.79 11.90
C HIS A 250 17.50 0.67 11.75
N SER A 251 17.31 -0.41 12.49
CA SER A 251 18.28 -1.52 12.57
C SER A 251 18.07 -2.57 11.49
N SER A 252 16.83 -2.83 11.12
CA SER A 252 16.41 -3.84 10.14
C SER A 252 15.02 -3.50 9.61
N VAL A 253 14.66 -4.10 8.48
CA VAL A 253 13.32 -3.98 7.90
C VAL A 253 12.75 -5.37 7.62
N VAL A 254 11.48 -5.56 7.97
CA VAL A 254 10.66 -6.69 7.52
C VAL A 254 9.57 -6.16 6.60
N PHE A 255 9.49 -6.69 5.39
CA PHE A 255 8.36 -6.47 4.48
C PHE A 255 7.42 -7.68 4.58
N ASP A 256 6.34 -7.53 5.34
CA ASP A 256 5.33 -8.58 5.45
C ASP A 256 4.38 -8.49 4.25
N GLU A 257 4.11 -9.62 3.61
CA GLU A 257 3.58 -9.73 2.25
C GLU A 257 4.42 -8.93 1.24
N GLY A 258 5.74 -9.10 1.33
CA GLY A 258 6.74 -8.27 0.65
C GLY A 258 6.73 -8.29 -0.88
N HIS A 259 6.00 -9.24 -1.52
CA HIS A 259 5.76 -9.24 -2.97
C HIS A 259 4.95 -8.02 -3.44
N LEU A 260 4.24 -7.33 -2.54
CA LEU A 260 3.46 -6.12 -2.84
C LEU A 260 4.27 -4.82 -2.75
N LEU A 261 5.53 -4.91 -2.31
CA LEU A 261 6.39 -3.72 -2.16
C LEU A 261 6.56 -2.96 -3.47
N GLU A 262 6.60 -3.65 -4.60
CA GLU A 262 6.70 -3.01 -5.92
C GLU A 262 5.51 -2.09 -6.20
N ALA A 263 4.29 -2.51 -5.89
CA ALA A 263 3.10 -1.69 -6.10
C ALA A 263 3.12 -0.42 -5.24
N ALA A 264 3.52 -0.55 -3.98
CA ALA A 264 3.69 0.58 -3.08
C ALA A 264 4.78 1.56 -3.58
N ALA A 265 5.90 1.01 -4.08
CA ALA A 265 6.96 1.82 -4.65
C ALA A 265 6.50 2.55 -5.93
N GLN A 266 5.76 1.91 -6.82
CA GLN A 266 5.17 2.56 -8.01
C GLN A 266 4.24 3.73 -7.64
N LYS A 267 3.55 3.65 -6.51
CA LYS A 267 2.66 4.72 -6.03
C LYS A 267 3.43 5.88 -5.42
N ALA A 268 4.51 5.60 -4.69
CA ALA A 268 5.27 6.58 -3.93
C ALA A 268 6.38 7.27 -4.76
N LEU A 269 7.10 6.52 -5.63
CA LEU A 269 8.29 7.00 -6.33
C LEU A 269 7.94 7.78 -7.60
N THR A 270 7.10 8.80 -7.48
CA THR A 270 6.57 9.58 -8.60
C THR A 270 6.50 11.07 -8.25
N TYR A 271 6.59 11.90 -9.28
CA TYR A 271 6.16 13.30 -9.20
C TYR A 271 4.67 13.40 -9.48
N LYS A 272 3.97 14.25 -8.72
CA LYS A 272 2.54 14.48 -8.87
C LYS A 272 2.27 15.97 -9.05
N LEU A 273 1.66 16.33 -10.18
CA LEU A 273 1.23 17.68 -10.49
C LEU A 273 -0.30 17.70 -10.53
N LYS A 274 -0.92 18.45 -9.62
CA LYS A 274 -2.37 18.57 -9.52
C LYS A 274 -2.83 19.87 -10.11
N HIS A 275 -3.91 19.82 -10.89
CA HIS A 275 -4.43 20.96 -11.67
C HIS A 275 -4.58 22.25 -10.84
N ASN A 276 -5.30 22.19 -9.73
CA ASN A 276 -5.67 23.38 -8.97
C ASN A 276 -4.58 23.88 -8.01
N VAL A 277 -3.58 23.04 -7.69
CA VAL A 277 -2.59 23.36 -6.65
C VAL A 277 -1.58 24.38 -7.13
N PHE A 278 -1.20 24.33 -8.41
CA PHE A 278 -0.24 25.29 -8.96
C PHE A 278 -0.74 26.72 -8.83
N GLU A 279 -1.99 26.99 -9.25
CA GLU A 279 -2.59 28.31 -9.14
C GLU A 279 -2.68 28.78 -7.69
N GLU A 280 -3.13 27.93 -6.77
CA GLU A 280 -3.23 28.26 -5.34
C GLU A 280 -1.89 28.65 -4.72
N ILE A 281 -0.81 27.98 -5.12
CA ILE A 281 0.53 28.23 -4.58
C ILE A 281 1.15 29.47 -5.23
N ILE A 282 1.10 29.59 -6.55
CA ILE A 282 1.78 30.67 -7.26
C ILE A 282 1.11 32.03 -7.02
N THR A 283 -0.21 32.08 -6.84
CA THR A 283 -0.94 33.32 -6.55
C THR A 283 -0.58 33.94 -5.20
N ARG A 284 0.04 33.18 -4.29
CA ARG A 284 0.59 33.72 -3.04
C ARG A 284 1.63 34.80 -3.28
N LEU A 285 2.41 34.68 -4.37
CA LEU A 285 3.37 35.69 -4.78
C LEU A 285 2.69 37.03 -5.13
N LEU A 286 1.47 37.00 -5.66
CA LEU A 286 0.71 38.20 -6.05
C LEU A 286 0.06 38.92 -4.85
N GLN A 287 0.12 38.37 -3.64
CA GLN A 287 -0.43 39.00 -2.43
C GLN A 287 0.46 40.13 -1.89
N GLY A 288 1.73 40.23 -2.36
CA GLY A 288 2.67 41.28 -2.01
C GLY A 288 2.87 42.32 -3.10
N GLU A 289 3.80 43.28 -2.89
CA GLU A 289 4.26 44.18 -3.92
C GLU A 289 5.19 43.40 -4.87
N VAL A 290 4.71 43.08 -6.08
CA VAL A 290 5.46 42.38 -7.14
C VAL A 290 5.69 43.31 -8.31
N ARG A 291 6.81 43.16 -9.03
CA ARG A 291 7.03 43.86 -10.28
C ARG A 291 6.00 43.42 -11.32
N GLU A 292 5.61 44.37 -12.17
CA GLU A 292 4.62 44.14 -13.22
C GLU A 292 5.05 42.99 -14.17
N GLU A 293 6.34 42.88 -14.50
CA GLU A 293 6.89 41.83 -15.34
C GLU A 293 6.71 40.43 -14.70
N LEU A 294 7.02 40.26 -13.42
CA LEU A 294 6.82 38.98 -12.71
C LEU A 294 5.33 38.64 -12.60
N ALA A 295 4.46 39.63 -12.34
CA ALA A 295 3.00 39.40 -12.31
C ALA A 295 2.49 38.86 -13.64
N TRP A 296 2.95 39.41 -14.77
CA TRP A 296 2.59 38.94 -16.12
C TRP A 296 3.11 37.52 -16.37
N THR A 297 4.35 37.20 -15.96
CA THR A 297 4.91 35.84 -16.10
C THR A 297 4.11 34.82 -15.27
N ILE A 298 3.65 35.20 -14.08
CA ILE A 298 2.78 34.36 -13.24
C ILE A 298 1.42 34.11 -13.91
N GLU A 299 0.78 35.17 -14.42
CA GLU A 299 -0.51 35.02 -15.13
C GLU A 299 -0.37 34.15 -16.38
N GLU A 300 0.73 34.29 -17.14
CA GLU A 300 1.02 33.41 -18.28
C GLU A 300 1.22 31.95 -17.84
N ALA A 301 1.94 31.73 -16.74
CA ALA A 301 2.15 30.38 -16.20
C ALA A 301 0.82 29.72 -15.77
N ILE A 302 -0.07 30.46 -15.12
CA ILE A 302 -1.40 29.96 -14.73
C ILE A 302 -2.18 29.54 -15.97
N SER A 303 -2.26 30.43 -16.98
CA SER A 303 -2.97 30.14 -18.23
C SER A 303 -2.40 28.94 -19.00
N LEU A 304 -1.08 28.80 -19.03
CA LEU A 304 -0.41 27.63 -19.63
C LEU A 304 -0.67 26.34 -18.84
N GLY A 305 -0.69 26.41 -17.52
CA GLY A 305 -1.03 25.28 -16.63
C GLY A 305 -2.46 24.79 -16.87
N GLU A 306 -3.42 25.71 -16.88
CA GLU A 306 -4.82 25.38 -17.22
C GLU A 306 -4.96 24.72 -18.59
N HIS A 307 -4.34 25.32 -19.61
CA HIS A 307 -4.37 24.78 -20.97
C HIS A 307 -3.70 23.40 -21.08
N MET A 308 -2.60 23.20 -20.36
CA MET A 308 -1.94 21.88 -20.29
C MET A 308 -2.87 20.81 -19.71
N PHE A 309 -3.54 21.09 -18.59
CA PHE A 309 -4.46 20.12 -17.97
C PHE A 309 -5.73 19.90 -18.81
N GLU A 310 -6.24 20.92 -19.51
CA GLU A 310 -7.32 20.75 -20.45
C GLU A 310 -6.93 19.79 -21.60
N LEU A 311 -5.75 19.96 -22.17
CA LEU A 311 -5.22 19.06 -23.20
C LEU A 311 -4.95 17.65 -22.67
N LEU A 312 -4.41 17.52 -21.46
CA LEU A 312 -4.22 16.23 -20.80
C LEU A 312 -5.55 15.49 -20.62
N GLY A 313 -6.58 16.18 -20.15
CA GLY A 313 -7.91 15.60 -20.01
C GLY A 313 -8.51 15.13 -21.33
N ARG A 314 -8.40 15.95 -22.39
CA ARG A 314 -8.89 15.62 -23.74
C ARG A 314 -8.13 14.47 -24.41
N ASN A 315 -6.83 14.39 -24.18
CA ASN A 315 -5.93 13.39 -24.79
C ASN A 315 -5.65 12.21 -23.87
N SER A 316 -6.50 11.92 -22.89
CA SER A 316 -6.35 10.76 -22.03
C SER A 316 -7.44 9.71 -22.27
N VAL A 317 -7.06 8.44 -22.14
CA VAL A 317 -7.95 7.29 -22.33
C VAL A 317 -7.95 6.45 -21.05
N ALA A 318 -9.15 6.12 -20.57
CA ALA A 318 -9.30 5.22 -19.44
C ALA A 318 -8.79 3.81 -19.78
N VAL A 319 -8.03 3.20 -18.88
CA VAL A 319 -7.52 1.85 -19.00
C VAL A 319 -8.38 0.91 -18.16
N ARG A 320 -8.93 -0.13 -18.79
CA ARG A 320 -9.74 -1.13 -18.08
C ARG A 320 -8.93 -1.81 -16.97
N GLY A 321 -9.50 -1.85 -15.77
CA GLY A 321 -8.86 -2.48 -14.62
C GLY A 321 -7.76 -1.65 -13.95
N SER A 322 -7.64 -0.37 -14.31
CA SER A 322 -6.70 0.56 -13.69
C SER A 322 -7.39 1.92 -13.45
N ASP A 323 -6.98 2.62 -12.41
CA ASP A 323 -7.32 4.02 -12.15
C ASP A 323 -6.42 5.00 -12.93
N ARG A 324 -5.41 4.47 -13.62
CA ARG A 324 -4.45 5.23 -14.44
C ARG A 324 -4.99 5.39 -15.85
N LYS A 325 -5.12 6.64 -16.31
CA LYS A 325 -5.47 6.95 -17.71
C LYS A 325 -4.19 7.08 -18.53
N GLU A 326 -4.16 6.44 -19.69
CA GLU A 326 -3.09 6.59 -20.66
C GLU A 326 -3.15 7.96 -21.32
N ILE A 327 -2.01 8.64 -21.45
CA ILE A 327 -1.90 9.95 -22.10
C ILE A 327 -1.45 9.74 -23.54
N ILE A 328 -2.23 10.27 -24.50
CA ILE A 328 -1.86 10.31 -25.92
C ILE A 328 -1.14 11.64 -26.17
N TYR A 329 0.17 11.58 -26.36
CA TYR A 329 0.99 12.76 -26.61
C TYR A 329 0.81 13.26 -28.02
N THR A 330 0.31 14.50 -28.14
CA THR A 330 0.22 15.27 -29.39
C THR A 330 1.31 16.33 -29.41
N ASP A 331 1.70 16.79 -30.61
CA ASP A 331 2.67 17.89 -30.75
C ASP A 331 2.20 19.15 -30.01
N GLU A 332 0.89 19.42 -30.01
CA GLU A 332 0.30 20.53 -29.27
C GLU A 332 0.50 20.41 -27.77
N LEU A 333 0.21 19.24 -27.18
CA LEU A 333 0.39 18.98 -25.75
C LEU A 333 1.87 19.12 -25.35
N VAL A 334 2.78 18.52 -26.13
CA VAL A 334 4.22 18.60 -25.87
C VAL A 334 4.73 20.05 -25.95
N ASN A 335 4.23 20.84 -26.90
CA ASN A 335 4.59 22.24 -27.03
C ASN A 335 4.10 23.07 -25.83
N VAL A 336 2.89 22.82 -25.34
CA VAL A 336 2.35 23.51 -24.15
C VAL A 336 3.14 23.11 -22.90
N ILE A 337 3.45 21.83 -22.70
CA ILE A 337 4.30 21.37 -21.60
C ILE A 337 5.67 22.09 -21.60
N ASN A 338 6.30 22.19 -22.77
CA ASN A 338 7.61 22.85 -22.88
C ASN A 338 7.54 24.36 -22.62
N LYS A 339 6.47 25.02 -23.07
CA LYS A 339 6.24 26.44 -22.77
C LYS A 339 6.01 26.64 -21.28
N PHE A 340 5.11 25.86 -20.68
CA PHE A 340 4.84 25.94 -19.24
C PHE A 340 6.11 25.74 -18.42
N LYS A 341 6.92 24.71 -18.72
CA LYS A 341 8.22 24.51 -18.10
C LYS A 341 9.16 25.72 -18.24
N SER A 342 9.23 26.31 -19.43
CA SER A 342 10.08 27.48 -19.68
C SER A 342 9.63 28.69 -18.86
N THR A 343 8.32 28.90 -18.75
CA THR A 343 7.74 30.00 -17.95
C THR A 343 7.97 29.78 -16.44
N ILE A 344 7.88 28.53 -15.96
CA ILE A 344 8.27 28.19 -14.59
C ILE A 344 9.73 28.54 -14.30
N GLY A 345 10.66 28.16 -15.19
CA GLY A 345 12.08 28.53 -15.05
C GLY A 345 12.33 30.04 -15.05
N GLN A 346 11.55 30.82 -15.81
CA GLN A 346 11.64 32.29 -15.76
C GLN A 346 11.19 32.83 -14.40
N ILE A 347 10.12 32.29 -13.82
CA ILE A 347 9.66 32.69 -12.48
C ILE A 347 10.75 32.36 -11.45
N GLU A 348 11.35 31.17 -11.48
CA GLU A 348 12.44 30.80 -10.58
C GLU A 348 13.64 31.75 -10.68
N GLU A 349 14.06 32.14 -11.90
CA GLU A 349 15.13 33.09 -12.11
C GLU A 349 14.78 34.47 -11.53
N GLU A 350 13.55 34.97 -11.75
CA GLU A 350 13.09 36.26 -11.25
C GLU A 350 12.99 36.27 -9.72
N LEU A 351 12.57 35.18 -9.09
CA LEU A 351 12.51 35.04 -7.62
C LEU A 351 13.89 35.18 -6.96
N VAL A 352 14.94 34.65 -7.57
CA VAL A 352 16.33 34.82 -7.09
C VAL A 352 16.73 36.31 -7.02
N PHE A 353 16.31 37.12 -7.98
CA PHE A 353 16.62 38.54 -8.00
C PHE A 353 15.78 39.35 -6.99
N GLU A 354 14.61 38.89 -6.63
CA GLU A 354 13.66 39.61 -5.80
C GLU A 354 13.60 39.20 -4.34
N SER A 355 14.36 38.18 -3.93
CA SER A 355 14.33 37.60 -2.59
C SER A 355 14.50 38.56 -1.41
N GLY A 356 14.84 39.81 -1.65
CA GLY A 356 14.95 40.88 -0.62
C GLY A 356 13.83 41.93 -0.63
N ILE A 357 12.86 41.83 -1.56
CA ILE A 357 11.83 42.85 -1.81
C ILE A 357 10.44 42.36 -1.41
N PHE A 358 10.24 41.06 -1.36
CA PHE A 358 8.91 40.49 -1.06
C PHE A 358 8.47 40.76 0.37
N THR A 359 7.26 41.24 0.52
CA THR A 359 6.55 41.32 1.81
C THR A 359 6.01 39.99 2.29
N LEU A 360 6.25 38.92 1.52
CA LEU A 360 5.91 37.55 1.88
C LEU A 360 6.80 37.04 3.00
N ASP A 361 6.23 36.28 3.89
CA ASP A 361 6.98 35.49 4.86
C ASP A 361 8.01 34.63 4.10
N GLU A 362 9.28 34.67 4.53
CA GLU A 362 10.38 33.87 3.97
C GLU A 362 10.01 32.40 3.79
N TYR A 363 9.11 31.93 4.60
CA TYR A 363 8.62 30.58 4.61
C TYR A 363 7.60 30.29 3.48
N GLN A 364 6.68 31.22 3.20
CA GLN A 364 5.75 31.13 2.07
C GLN A 364 6.49 31.15 0.74
N LEU A 365 7.53 31.99 0.64
CA LEU A 365 8.39 32.04 -0.53
C LEU A 365 9.08 30.70 -0.79
N ARG A 366 9.64 30.07 0.26
CA ARG A 366 10.29 28.76 0.16
C ARG A 366 9.35 27.69 -0.37
N ILE A 367 8.08 27.66 0.04
CA ILE A 367 7.09 26.69 -0.44
C ILE A 367 6.84 26.86 -1.95
N VAL A 368 6.73 28.12 -2.40
CA VAL A 368 6.57 28.39 -3.83
C VAL A 368 7.81 27.91 -4.60
N GLU A 369 9.02 28.24 -4.13
CA GLU A 369 10.26 27.80 -4.75
C GLU A 369 10.37 26.28 -4.84
N GLU A 370 10.11 25.55 -3.74
CA GLU A 370 10.11 24.07 -3.73
C GLU A 370 9.09 23.47 -4.70
N HIS A 371 7.91 24.07 -4.78
CA HIS A 371 6.88 23.60 -5.71
C HIS A 371 7.26 23.85 -7.17
N LEU A 372 7.83 25.00 -7.50
CA LEU A 372 8.34 25.31 -8.84
C LEU A 372 9.48 24.38 -9.24
N GLU A 373 10.45 24.15 -8.34
CA GLU A 373 11.55 23.20 -8.55
C GLU A 373 11.01 21.79 -8.86
N MET A 374 10.04 21.31 -8.08
CA MET A 374 9.42 20.01 -8.30
C MET A 374 8.75 19.93 -9.67
N ILE A 375 7.99 20.96 -10.09
CA ILE A 375 7.37 21.01 -11.41
C ILE A 375 8.44 21.05 -12.51
N GLY A 376 9.45 21.89 -12.36
CA GLY A 376 10.57 22.00 -13.30
C GLY A 376 11.29 20.67 -13.51
N LEU A 377 11.62 19.96 -12.43
CA LEU A 377 12.21 18.62 -12.45
C LEU A 377 11.30 17.62 -13.15
N ALA A 378 10.02 17.55 -12.75
CA ALA A 378 9.04 16.64 -13.33
C ALA A 378 8.89 16.85 -14.84
N LEU A 379 8.72 18.10 -15.28
CA LEU A 379 8.52 18.43 -16.68
C LEU A 379 9.83 18.33 -17.50
N SER A 380 11.01 18.36 -16.86
CA SER A 380 12.28 18.15 -17.56
C SER A 380 12.39 16.76 -18.19
N LEU A 381 11.69 15.77 -17.62
CA LEU A 381 11.67 14.39 -18.09
C LEU A 381 11.05 14.24 -19.48
N TYR A 382 10.19 15.20 -19.92
CA TYR A 382 9.61 15.21 -21.27
C TYR A 382 10.61 15.48 -22.39
N ASN A 383 11.80 16.00 -22.06
CA ASN A 383 12.86 16.26 -23.03
C ASN A 383 13.89 15.10 -23.12
N GLY A 384 13.74 14.05 -22.30
CA GLY A 384 14.61 12.87 -22.33
C GLY A 384 14.37 12.02 -23.57
N LYS A 385 15.44 11.30 -24.00
CA LYS A 385 15.35 10.29 -25.08
C LYS A 385 14.77 8.97 -24.56
N ASP A 386 14.67 8.82 -23.25
CA ASP A 386 14.15 7.63 -22.58
C ASP A 386 12.62 7.69 -22.52
N GLN A 387 12.01 6.50 -22.49
CA GLN A 387 10.56 6.41 -22.44
C GLN A 387 10.03 6.95 -21.09
N LEU A 388 9.36 8.07 -21.19
CA LEU A 388 8.65 8.64 -20.06
C LEU A 388 7.48 7.73 -19.67
N ILE A 389 7.44 7.32 -18.41
CA ILE A 389 6.29 6.62 -17.84
C ILE A 389 5.46 7.66 -17.09
N SER A 390 4.30 7.98 -17.64
CA SER A 390 3.39 8.95 -17.05
C SER A 390 1.94 8.56 -17.31
N TRP A 391 1.08 9.00 -16.43
CA TRP A 391 -0.37 8.77 -16.53
C TRP A 391 -1.15 9.88 -15.87
N LEU A 392 -2.45 9.93 -16.14
CA LEU A 392 -3.37 10.83 -15.49
C LEU A 392 -4.26 10.08 -14.51
N ILE A 393 -4.48 10.65 -13.35
CA ILE A 393 -5.48 10.21 -12.36
C ILE A 393 -6.56 11.29 -12.29
N GLU A 394 -7.81 10.87 -12.22
CA GLU A 394 -8.96 11.76 -11.99
C GLU A 394 -9.70 11.32 -10.74
N ASP A 395 -9.84 12.23 -9.81
CA ASP A 395 -10.59 12.04 -8.57
C ASP A 395 -11.61 13.17 -8.36
N ALA A 396 -12.36 13.16 -7.27
CA ALA A 396 -13.34 14.20 -6.93
C ALA A 396 -12.71 15.61 -6.83
N ASN A 397 -11.39 15.70 -6.63
CA ASN A 397 -10.64 16.95 -6.51
C ASN A 397 -9.97 17.40 -7.83
N GLY A 398 -10.20 16.69 -8.92
CA GLY A 398 -9.72 17.04 -10.26
C GLY A 398 -8.63 16.12 -10.83
N LEU A 399 -7.90 16.65 -11.82
CA LEU A 399 -6.88 15.91 -12.55
C LEU A 399 -5.51 16.01 -11.88
N THR A 400 -4.80 14.88 -11.81
CA THR A 400 -3.40 14.81 -11.35
C THR A 400 -2.55 14.13 -12.42
N LEU A 401 -1.55 14.83 -12.93
CA LEU A 401 -0.50 14.26 -13.77
C LEU A 401 0.54 13.58 -12.88
N VAL A 402 0.77 12.30 -13.13
CA VAL A 402 1.77 11.49 -12.41
C VAL A 402 2.90 11.10 -13.36
N ILE A 403 4.13 11.34 -12.94
CA ILE A 403 5.34 11.09 -13.72
C ILE A 403 6.30 10.24 -12.90
N MET A 404 6.66 9.06 -13.41
CA MET A 404 7.64 8.17 -12.79
C MET A 404 9.03 8.41 -13.39
N PRO A 405 9.99 8.96 -12.63
CA PRO A 405 11.28 9.41 -13.17
C PRO A 405 12.24 8.27 -13.49
N LYS A 406 12.12 7.15 -12.76
CA LYS A 406 12.97 5.95 -12.90
C LYS A 406 12.11 4.70 -12.67
N MET A 407 12.62 3.56 -13.14
CA MET A 407 12.02 2.28 -12.77
C MET A 407 12.17 2.03 -11.27
N VAL A 408 11.14 1.46 -10.65
CA VAL A 408 11.10 1.14 -9.21
C VAL A 408 12.37 0.41 -8.74
N LYS A 409 12.80 -0.59 -9.51
CA LYS A 409 13.99 -1.41 -9.20
C LYS A 409 15.27 -0.58 -9.01
N GLU A 410 15.45 0.47 -9.81
CA GLU A 410 16.65 1.33 -9.74
C GLU A 410 16.68 2.15 -8.45
N VAL A 411 15.53 2.71 -8.07
CA VAL A 411 15.41 3.50 -6.83
C VAL A 411 15.55 2.61 -5.59
N LEU A 412 14.93 1.43 -5.60
CA LEU A 412 15.04 0.49 -4.48
C LEU A 412 16.45 -0.06 -4.32
N GLU A 413 17.14 -0.38 -5.42
CA GLU A 413 18.55 -0.80 -5.40
C GLU A 413 19.42 0.28 -4.75
N GLU A 414 19.25 1.55 -5.15
CA GLU A 414 20.06 2.67 -4.69
C GLU A 414 19.78 3.04 -3.22
N HIS A 415 18.53 3.15 -2.83
CA HIS A 415 18.15 3.75 -1.55
C HIS A 415 17.80 2.75 -0.44
N VAL A 416 17.40 1.52 -0.79
CA VAL A 416 17.00 0.49 0.20
C VAL A 416 18.03 -0.62 0.28
N PHE A 417 18.32 -1.30 -0.84
CA PHE A 417 19.11 -2.53 -0.84
C PHE A 417 20.63 -2.31 -0.89
N SER A 418 21.08 -1.08 -1.14
CA SER A 418 22.49 -0.70 -0.96
C SER A 418 22.92 -0.61 0.51
N GLN A 419 21.97 -0.45 1.42
CA GLN A 419 22.22 -0.33 2.85
C GLN A 419 22.61 -1.69 3.45
N LYS A 420 23.67 -1.70 4.28
CA LYS A 420 24.13 -2.93 4.96
C LYS A 420 23.33 -3.18 6.24
N MET A 421 22.09 -3.60 6.08
CA MET A 421 21.22 -4.02 7.18
C MET A 421 20.46 -5.30 6.81
N PRO A 422 19.96 -6.07 7.77
CA PRO A 422 19.07 -7.19 7.49
C PRO A 422 17.76 -6.69 6.89
N VAL A 423 17.33 -7.31 5.78
CA VAL A 423 16.04 -7.08 5.15
C VAL A 423 15.34 -8.42 4.98
N VAL A 424 14.15 -8.56 5.53
CA VAL A 424 13.35 -9.79 5.47
C VAL A 424 12.11 -9.57 4.63
N PHE A 425 11.96 -10.32 3.57
CA PHE A 425 10.70 -10.46 2.84
C PHE A 425 9.96 -11.68 3.37
N SER A 426 8.81 -11.46 3.98
CA SER A 426 7.97 -12.51 4.53
C SER A 426 6.66 -12.59 3.77
N SER A 427 6.30 -13.75 3.23
CA SER A 427 5.00 -14.01 2.58
C SER A 427 4.78 -15.51 2.41
N ALA A 428 3.53 -15.90 2.14
CA ALA A 428 3.20 -17.25 1.70
C ALA A 428 3.47 -17.48 0.21
N THR A 429 3.73 -16.41 -0.56
CA THR A 429 3.79 -16.43 -2.02
C THR A 429 4.86 -15.46 -2.55
N LEU A 430 6.12 -15.90 -2.59
CA LEU A 430 7.25 -15.13 -3.11
C LEU A 430 7.89 -15.79 -4.34
N SER A 431 7.79 -17.13 -4.42
CA SER A 431 8.42 -17.90 -5.49
C SER A 431 7.42 -18.35 -6.55
N LEU A 432 7.92 -18.54 -7.77
CA LEU A 432 7.26 -19.26 -8.86
C LEU A 432 8.15 -20.43 -9.27
N ASP A 433 7.62 -21.63 -9.30
CA ASP A 433 8.38 -22.87 -9.57
C ASP A 433 9.65 -23.01 -8.69
N GLY A 434 9.59 -22.50 -7.45
CA GLY A 434 10.71 -22.49 -6.52
C GLY A 434 11.77 -21.41 -6.77
N SER A 435 11.60 -20.57 -7.81
CA SER A 435 12.46 -19.43 -8.10
C SER A 435 11.92 -18.14 -7.52
N PHE A 436 12.80 -17.32 -6.94
CA PHE A 436 12.50 -15.98 -6.41
C PHE A 436 12.90 -14.87 -7.39
N GLU A 437 13.43 -15.23 -8.56
CA GLU A 437 13.98 -14.29 -9.54
C GLU A 437 12.97 -13.22 -9.96
N TYR A 438 11.71 -13.60 -10.22
CA TYR A 438 10.70 -12.64 -10.66
C TYR A 438 10.50 -11.50 -9.64
N VAL A 439 10.39 -11.81 -8.36
CA VAL A 439 10.23 -10.78 -7.31
C VAL A 439 11.53 -10.02 -7.11
N ALA A 440 12.66 -10.71 -7.11
CA ALA A 440 13.98 -10.09 -6.96
C ALA A 440 14.28 -9.09 -8.07
N ASP A 441 14.03 -9.44 -9.34
CA ASP A 441 14.28 -8.58 -10.50
C ASP A 441 13.38 -7.35 -10.52
N ASN A 442 12.09 -7.51 -10.18
CA ASN A 442 11.15 -6.38 -10.10
C ASN A 442 11.53 -5.38 -9.00
N LEU A 443 12.18 -5.84 -7.95
CA LEU A 443 12.65 -5.01 -6.83
C LEU A 443 14.12 -4.56 -6.97
N GLY A 444 14.86 -5.03 -7.96
CA GLY A 444 16.28 -4.70 -8.16
C GLY A 444 17.23 -5.38 -7.15
N ILE A 445 16.84 -6.55 -6.61
CA ILE A 445 17.62 -7.27 -5.59
C ILE A 445 18.54 -8.29 -6.29
N LYS A 446 19.84 -7.99 -6.35
CA LYS A 446 20.83 -8.82 -7.04
C LYS A 446 21.40 -9.97 -6.21
N SER A 447 21.40 -9.83 -4.88
CA SER A 447 21.99 -10.83 -3.98
C SER A 447 21.09 -11.01 -2.76
N TYR A 448 20.63 -12.22 -2.57
CA TYR A 448 19.71 -12.57 -1.50
C TYR A 448 19.93 -13.99 -0.98
N LEU A 449 19.45 -14.25 0.21
CA LEU A 449 19.19 -15.57 0.74
C LEU A 449 17.73 -15.93 0.47
N SER A 450 17.42 -17.20 0.37
CA SER A 450 16.03 -17.63 0.16
C SER A 450 15.73 -18.93 0.87
N MET A 451 14.47 -19.06 1.29
CA MET A 451 13.92 -20.29 1.84
C MET A 451 12.45 -20.43 1.48
N SER A 452 11.96 -21.65 1.36
CA SER A 452 10.54 -21.93 1.18
C SER A 452 10.14 -23.13 2.04
N VAL A 453 9.04 -22.99 2.77
CA VAL A 453 8.40 -24.07 3.53
C VAL A 453 6.92 -24.15 3.20
N PRO A 454 6.36 -25.36 3.01
CA PRO A 454 4.95 -25.53 2.69
C PRO A 454 4.06 -25.19 3.88
N SER A 455 2.76 -25.01 3.60
CA SER A 455 1.73 -24.95 4.64
C SER A 455 1.55 -26.33 5.30
N PRO A 456 1.26 -26.38 6.61
CA PRO A 456 0.95 -27.62 7.33
C PRO A 456 -0.47 -28.15 7.11
N TYR A 457 -1.27 -27.48 6.26
CA TYR A 457 -2.67 -27.82 6.04
C TYR A 457 -2.87 -28.87 4.96
N ASP A 458 -3.91 -29.70 5.11
CA ASP A 458 -4.33 -30.72 4.14
C ASP A 458 -5.35 -30.12 3.16
N TYR A 459 -4.85 -29.51 2.10
CA TYR A 459 -5.69 -28.86 1.11
C TYR A 459 -6.57 -29.85 0.31
N GLU A 460 -6.18 -31.12 0.16
CA GLU A 460 -6.95 -32.14 -0.54
C GLU A 460 -8.28 -32.42 0.18
N GLU A 461 -8.26 -32.47 1.51
CA GLU A 461 -9.47 -32.65 2.31
C GLU A 461 -10.26 -31.34 2.53
N GLN A 462 -9.58 -30.20 2.54
CA GLN A 462 -10.15 -28.93 2.99
C GLN A 462 -10.72 -28.08 1.86
N MET A 463 -10.23 -28.23 0.63
CA MET A 463 -10.53 -27.32 -0.49
C MET A 463 -11.06 -28.04 -1.71
N LYS A 464 -12.13 -27.50 -2.31
CA LYS A 464 -12.58 -27.86 -3.65
C LYS A 464 -12.32 -26.71 -4.62
N LEU A 465 -11.74 -27.02 -5.76
CA LEU A 465 -11.53 -26.04 -6.83
C LEU A 465 -12.56 -26.27 -7.93
N ILE A 466 -13.27 -25.22 -8.33
CA ILE A 466 -14.35 -25.26 -9.31
C ILE A 466 -14.03 -24.27 -10.43
N ALA A 467 -14.08 -24.73 -11.67
CA ALA A 467 -13.90 -23.89 -12.85
C ALA A 467 -15.12 -24.06 -13.79
N PRO A 468 -16.20 -23.30 -13.59
CA PRO A 468 -17.39 -23.38 -14.41
C PRO A 468 -17.10 -22.99 -15.87
N LYS A 469 -17.60 -23.78 -16.82
CA LYS A 469 -17.56 -23.40 -18.23
C LYS A 469 -18.68 -22.42 -18.54
N LEU A 470 -18.29 -21.27 -19.14
CA LEU A 470 -19.21 -20.26 -19.63
C LEU A 470 -19.29 -20.34 -21.16
N ASP A 471 -20.35 -19.84 -21.76
CA ASP A 471 -20.50 -19.84 -23.22
C ASP A 471 -19.62 -18.77 -23.86
N THR A 472 -18.60 -19.21 -24.59
CA THR A 472 -17.61 -18.35 -25.25
C THR A 472 -18.12 -17.65 -26.50
N ASN A 473 -19.25 -18.06 -27.06
CA ASN A 473 -19.84 -17.40 -28.24
C ASN A 473 -20.67 -16.17 -27.88
N SER A 474 -20.69 -15.78 -26.61
CA SER A 474 -21.46 -14.67 -26.09
C SER A 474 -20.74 -13.33 -26.27
N THR A 475 -21.49 -12.25 -26.41
CA THR A 475 -20.93 -10.89 -26.33
C THR A 475 -20.37 -10.62 -24.91
N GLU A 476 -19.50 -9.63 -24.78
CA GLU A 476 -18.93 -9.25 -23.48
C GLU A 476 -20.00 -8.99 -22.41
N THR A 477 -21.08 -8.30 -22.76
CA THR A 477 -22.23 -8.06 -21.88
C THR A 477 -22.94 -9.35 -21.48
N GLN A 478 -23.13 -10.26 -22.42
CA GLN A 478 -23.76 -11.56 -22.14
C GLN A 478 -22.87 -12.43 -21.26
N LEU A 479 -21.57 -12.43 -21.49
CA LEU A 479 -20.60 -13.14 -20.66
C LEU A 479 -20.60 -12.58 -19.23
N PHE A 480 -20.66 -11.25 -19.07
CA PHE A 480 -20.78 -10.63 -17.74
C PHE A 480 -22.04 -11.08 -17.00
N VAL A 481 -23.19 -11.11 -17.68
CA VAL A 481 -24.46 -11.58 -17.10
C VAL A 481 -24.37 -13.06 -16.72
N GLN A 482 -23.76 -13.91 -17.54
CA GLN A 482 -23.54 -15.33 -17.23
C GLN A 482 -22.64 -15.50 -16.00
N LYS A 483 -21.54 -14.77 -15.92
CA LYS A 483 -20.66 -14.75 -14.73
C LYS A 483 -21.44 -14.33 -13.49
N ALA A 484 -22.24 -13.26 -13.58
CA ALA A 484 -23.04 -12.77 -12.46
C ALA A 484 -24.06 -13.84 -12.01
N SER A 485 -24.77 -14.48 -12.93
CA SER A 485 -25.72 -15.55 -12.61
C SER A 485 -25.04 -16.76 -11.97
N THR A 486 -23.87 -17.15 -12.48
CA THR A 486 -23.07 -18.25 -11.92
C THR A 486 -22.55 -17.90 -10.52
N ALA A 487 -22.03 -16.67 -10.33
CA ALA A 487 -21.59 -16.20 -9.02
C ALA A 487 -22.73 -16.20 -8.00
N ILE A 488 -23.90 -15.67 -8.35
CA ILE A 488 -25.10 -15.67 -7.50
C ILE A 488 -25.52 -17.10 -7.13
N GLN A 489 -25.45 -18.07 -8.05
CA GLN A 489 -25.71 -19.46 -7.73
C GLN A 489 -24.72 -20.02 -6.70
N LEU A 490 -23.42 -19.78 -6.88
CA LEU A 490 -22.36 -20.19 -5.96
C LEU A 490 -22.52 -19.55 -4.58
N LEU A 491 -22.95 -18.27 -4.51
CA LEU A 491 -23.24 -17.57 -3.27
C LEU A 491 -24.42 -18.20 -2.50
N LYS A 492 -25.41 -18.69 -3.21
CA LYS A 492 -26.56 -19.42 -2.62
C LYS A 492 -26.17 -20.81 -2.11
N GLU A 493 -25.32 -21.52 -2.84
CA GLU A 493 -24.84 -22.86 -2.46
C GLU A 493 -24.00 -22.82 -1.16
N SER A 494 -23.27 -21.70 -0.90
CA SER A 494 -22.51 -21.49 0.32
C SER A 494 -23.29 -20.79 1.43
N ASP A 495 -24.54 -20.42 1.20
CA ASP A 495 -25.39 -19.64 2.10
C ASP A 495 -24.71 -18.34 2.57
N GLY A 496 -24.21 -17.56 1.63
CA GLY A 496 -23.31 -16.43 1.88
C GLY A 496 -21.88 -16.90 2.15
N LYS A 497 -21.27 -16.50 3.26
CA LYS A 497 -19.93 -16.91 3.71
C LYS A 497 -18.86 -16.79 2.61
N ALA A 498 -18.97 -15.72 1.80
CA ALA A 498 -18.26 -15.64 0.54
C ALA A 498 -17.44 -14.36 0.39
N LEU A 499 -16.25 -14.53 -0.18
CA LEU A 499 -15.42 -13.45 -0.70
C LEU A 499 -15.43 -13.50 -2.24
N VAL A 500 -15.82 -12.41 -2.89
CA VAL A 500 -15.77 -12.27 -4.34
C VAL A 500 -14.66 -11.31 -4.72
N LEU A 501 -13.65 -11.79 -5.44
CA LEU A 501 -12.48 -11.05 -5.85
C LEU A 501 -12.60 -10.58 -7.31
N PHE A 502 -12.52 -9.27 -7.49
CA PHE A 502 -12.57 -8.60 -8.80
C PHE A 502 -11.18 -8.06 -9.20
N ASN A 503 -10.97 -7.85 -10.50
CA ASN A 503 -9.76 -7.21 -11.01
C ASN A 503 -9.92 -5.69 -11.17
N SER A 504 -11.15 -5.16 -11.14
CA SER A 504 -11.41 -3.73 -11.29
C SER A 504 -12.60 -3.26 -10.47
N LYS A 505 -12.54 -1.98 -10.06
CA LYS A 505 -13.66 -1.30 -9.38
C LYS A 505 -14.91 -1.23 -10.27
N GLU A 506 -14.73 -1.20 -11.60
CA GLU A 506 -15.83 -1.16 -12.55
C GLU A 506 -16.62 -2.47 -12.57
N GLU A 507 -15.92 -3.64 -12.63
CA GLU A 507 -16.56 -4.94 -12.53
C GLU A 507 -17.32 -5.12 -11.22
N LEU A 508 -16.70 -4.72 -10.09
CA LEU A 508 -17.35 -4.72 -8.78
C LEU A 508 -18.61 -3.87 -8.78
N LYS A 509 -18.54 -2.64 -9.30
CA LYS A 509 -19.69 -1.71 -9.35
C LYS A 509 -20.84 -2.27 -10.21
N GLN A 510 -20.52 -2.85 -11.35
CA GLN A 510 -21.53 -3.48 -12.21
C GLN A 510 -22.17 -4.71 -11.53
N PHE A 511 -21.37 -5.57 -10.89
CA PHE A 511 -21.88 -6.72 -10.13
C PHE A 511 -22.73 -6.29 -8.93
N LYS A 512 -22.31 -5.25 -8.19
CA LYS A 512 -23.10 -4.66 -7.10
C LYS A 512 -24.50 -4.28 -7.55
N GLN A 513 -24.65 -3.64 -8.71
CA GLN A 513 -25.96 -3.25 -9.26
C GLN A 513 -26.87 -4.46 -9.56
N ILE A 514 -26.29 -5.60 -9.96
CA ILE A 514 -27.05 -6.83 -10.21
C ILE A 514 -27.40 -7.47 -8.87
N LEU A 515 -26.44 -7.62 -7.98
CA LEU A 515 -26.61 -8.32 -6.69
C LEU A 515 -27.64 -7.64 -5.80
N LEU A 516 -27.65 -6.31 -5.73
CA LEU A 516 -28.63 -5.54 -4.96
C LEU A 516 -30.06 -5.64 -5.50
N LYS A 517 -30.25 -6.02 -6.77
CA LYS A 517 -31.57 -6.23 -7.38
C LYS A 517 -32.06 -7.66 -7.29
N ASP A 518 -31.21 -8.61 -6.91
CA ASP A 518 -31.59 -10.02 -6.79
C ASP A 518 -32.24 -10.28 -5.43
N GLU A 519 -33.56 -10.43 -5.42
CA GLU A 519 -34.35 -10.68 -4.20
C GLU A 519 -33.87 -11.91 -3.43
N SER A 520 -33.27 -12.90 -4.10
CA SER A 520 -32.78 -14.11 -3.46
C SER A 520 -31.52 -13.90 -2.62
N CYS A 521 -30.84 -12.79 -2.83
CA CYS A 521 -29.64 -12.39 -2.08
C CYS A 521 -29.96 -11.37 -0.97
N SER A 522 -31.21 -10.90 -0.85
CA SER A 522 -31.64 -9.89 0.15
C SER A 522 -31.49 -10.35 1.61
N LYS A 523 -31.37 -11.65 1.84
CA LYS A 523 -31.13 -12.23 3.16
C LYS A 523 -29.68 -12.14 3.64
N TYR A 524 -28.73 -11.86 2.75
CA TYR A 524 -27.31 -11.76 3.07
C TYR A 524 -26.90 -10.33 3.41
N HIS A 525 -25.94 -10.20 4.28
CA HIS A 525 -25.28 -8.94 4.54
C HIS A 525 -24.26 -8.66 3.42
N LEU A 526 -24.58 -7.71 2.54
CA LEU A 526 -23.78 -7.40 1.37
C LEU A 526 -22.78 -6.28 1.69
N LEU A 527 -21.50 -6.59 1.59
CA LEU A 527 -20.40 -5.70 1.89
C LEU A 527 -19.60 -5.41 0.61
N PHE A 528 -19.34 -4.15 0.31
CA PHE A 528 -18.62 -3.75 -0.89
C PHE A 528 -17.47 -2.82 -0.53
N GLU A 529 -16.28 -3.14 -1.06
CA GLU A 529 -15.10 -2.28 -0.94
C GLU A 529 -15.40 -0.89 -1.51
N GLY A 530 -15.01 0.15 -0.75
CA GLY A 530 -15.26 1.56 -1.06
C GLY A 530 -16.51 2.15 -0.39
N ASP A 531 -17.43 1.33 0.16
CA ASP A 531 -18.61 1.84 0.88
C ASP A 531 -18.27 2.29 2.31
N GLN A 532 -17.24 1.71 2.90
CA GLN A 532 -16.72 2.02 4.24
C GLN A 532 -15.21 1.78 4.28
N GLU A 533 -14.57 2.18 5.37
CA GLU A 533 -13.17 1.87 5.62
C GLU A 533 -12.98 0.34 5.69
N ILE A 534 -11.89 -0.16 5.08
CA ILE A 534 -11.69 -1.58 4.80
C ILE A 534 -11.63 -2.46 6.06
N SER A 535 -11.06 -1.97 7.16
CA SER A 535 -10.98 -2.76 8.40
C SER A 535 -12.35 -2.97 9.05
N HIS A 536 -13.27 -2.02 8.89
CA HIS A 536 -14.65 -2.16 9.34
C HIS A 536 -15.45 -3.15 8.49
N LEU A 537 -15.23 -3.14 7.16
CA LEU A 537 -15.84 -4.14 6.28
C LEU A 537 -15.36 -5.55 6.63
N ILE A 538 -14.07 -5.71 6.90
CA ILE A 538 -13.49 -6.99 7.33
C ILE A 538 -14.07 -7.43 8.68
N ALA A 539 -14.17 -6.53 9.65
CA ALA A 539 -14.75 -6.83 10.96
C ALA A 539 -16.22 -7.26 10.84
N ALA A 540 -17.02 -6.51 10.08
CA ALA A 540 -18.43 -6.85 9.82
C ALA A 540 -18.57 -8.22 9.13
N PHE A 541 -17.67 -8.54 8.20
CA PHE A 541 -17.63 -9.84 7.52
C PHE A 541 -17.26 -10.98 8.48
N GLN A 542 -16.37 -10.75 9.43
CA GLN A 542 -15.99 -11.75 10.44
C GLN A 542 -17.08 -12.01 11.46
N GLU A 543 -17.86 -10.99 11.83
CA GLU A 543 -18.90 -11.08 12.85
C GLU A 543 -20.19 -11.73 12.35
N ASP A 544 -20.49 -11.65 11.05
CA ASP A 544 -21.72 -12.17 10.47
C ASP A 544 -21.43 -13.28 9.43
N GLU A 545 -21.69 -14.52 9.81
CA GLU A 545 -21.52 -15.69 8.93
C GLU A 545 -22.39 -15.67 7.66
N ASN A 546 -23.41 -14.81 7.58
CA ASN A 546 -24.26 -14.70 6.39
C ASN A 546 -23.83 -13.56 5.46
N SER A 547 -22.61 -13.10 5.58
CA SER A 547 -22.07 -11.97 4.81
C SER A 547 -21.50 -12.41 3.46
N ILE A 548 -21.55 -11.47 2.51
CA ILE A 548 -20.85 -11.56 1.22
C ILE A 548 -20.00 -10.31 1.07
N LEU A 549 -18.69 -10.48 0.99
CA LEU A 549 -17.72 -9.40 0.79
C LEU A 549 -17.24 -9.37 -0.66
N CYS A 550 -17.46 -8.27 -1.34
CA CYS A 550 -17.00 -8.01 -2.71
C CYS A 550 -15.84 -7.02 -2.70
N ALA A 551 -14.67 -7.41 -3.21
CA ALA A 551 -13.46 -6.60 -3.11
C ALA A 551 -12.57 -6.66 -4.36
N VAL A 552 -11.74 -5.64 -4.53
CA VAL A 552 -10.71 -5.50 -5.58
C VAL A 552 -9.31 -5.62 -4.98
N THR A 553 -9.11 -5.16 -3.75
CA THR A 553 -7.78 -5.11 -3.11
C THR A 553 -7.51 -6.28 -2.17
N LEU A 554 -8.53 -7.02 -1.74
CA LEU A 554 -8.40 -8.11 -0.76
C LEU A 554 -7.88 -9.45 -1.33
N TRP A 555 -7.17 -9.40 -2.44
CA TRP A 555 -6.40 -10.56 -2.91
C TRP A 555 -5.33 -10.97 -1.90
N GLU A 556 -4.80 -10.00 -1.18
CA GLU A 556 -3.79 -10.10 -0.13
C GLU A 556 -4.31 -9.53 1.20
N GLY A 557 -3.61 -9.80 2.29
CA GLY A 557 -3.84 -9.16 3.59
C GLY A 557 -5.03 -9.63 4.41
N LEU A 558 -6.00 -10.32 3.81
CA LEU A 558 -7.18 -10.80 4.51
C LEU A 558 -6.89 -12.12 5.26
N ASP A 559 -7.10 -12.14 6.56
CA ASP A 559 -7.00 -13.34 7.40
C ASP A 559 -8.30 -13.58 8.16
N ILE A 560 -9.13 -14.47 7.65
CA ILE A 560 -10.43 -14.81 8.23
C ILE A 560 -10.48 -16.32 8.46
N PRO A 561 -9.96 -16.81 9.59
CA PRO A 561 -10.17 -18.20 9.99
C PRO A 561 -11.60 -18.41 10.48
N GLY A 562 -12.11 -19.62 10.25
CA GLY A 562 -13.41 -20.02 10.79
C GLY A 562 -14.56 -19.93 9.80
N PRO A 563 -15.80 -20.02 10.30
CA PRO A 563 -16.98 -20.31 9.50
C PRO A 563 -17.48 -19.16 8.61
N SER A 564 -16.99 -17.94 8.81
CA SER A 564 -17.42 -16.75 8.03
C SER A 564 -16.98 -16.79 6.56
N LEU A 565 -15.94 -17.57 6.23
CA LEU A 565 -15.45 -17.73 4.86
C LEU A 565 -15.36 -19.20 4.48
N SER A 566 -16.26 -19.65 3.62
CA SER A 566 -16.27 -21.01 3.05
C SER A 566 -16.34 -21.02 1.52
N ASN A 567 -16.41 -19.84 0.88
CA ASN A 567 -16.47 -19.72 -0.56
C ASN A 567 -15.66 -18.51 -1.04
N VAL A 568 -14.70 -18.75 -1.92
CA VAL A 568 -13.95 -17.69 -2.62
C VAL A 568 -14.29 -17.75 -4.09
N ILE A 569 -14.79 -16.65 -4.64
CA ILE A 569 -15.12 -16.53 -6.06
C ILE A 569 -14.13 -15.57 -6.71
N ILE A 570 -13.34 -16.08 -7.64
CA ILE A 570 -12.41 -15.31 -8.45
C ILE A 570 -13.10 -14.97 -9.75
N TRP A 571 -13.47 -13.69 -9.93
CA TRP A 571 -14.29 -13.22 -11.04
C TRP A 571 -13.66 -13.43 -12.41
N SER A 572 -12.37 -13.24 -12.53
CA SER A 572 -11.56 -13.52 -13.73
C SER A 572 -10.09 -13.71 -13.35
N LEU A 573 -9.30 -14.34 -14.22
CA LEU A 573 -7.88 -14.48 -13.99
C LEU A 573 -7.23 -13.09 -13.82
N PRO A 574 -6.40 -12.88 -12.78
CA PRO A 574 -5.89 -11.57 -12.43
C PRO A 574 -4.68 -11.18 -13.29
N PHE A 575 -4.82 -11.13 -14.60
CA PHE A 575 -3.83 -10.58 -15.50
C PHE A 575 -3.60 -9.09 -15.21
N PRO A 576 -2.36 -8.59 -15.39
CA PRO A 576 -2.09 -7.17 -15.16
C PRO A 576 -2.82 -6.29 -16.17
N PRO A 577 -3.29 -5.10 -15.76
CA PRO A 577 -3.93 -4.15 -16.65
C PRO A 577 -2.97 -3.68 -17.75
N ASN A 578 -3.50 -3.13 -18.84
CA ASN A 578 -2.68 -2.55 -19.91
C ASN A 578 -2.43 -1.06 -19.65
N ASP A 579 -2.05 -0.71 -18.44
CA ASP A 579 -1.72 0.64 -18.05
C ASP A 579 -0.27 1.03 -18.45
N PRO A 580 0.11 2.31 -18.38
CA PRO A 580 1.43 2.78 -18.81
C PRO A 580 2.61 2.06 -18.13
N VAL A 581 2.47 1.64 -16.87
CA VAL A 581 3.55 0.94 -16.14
C VAL A 581 3.74 -0.47 -16.67
N PHE A 582 2.66 -1.24 -16.82
CA PHE A 582 2.75 -2.58 -17.39
C PHE A 582 3.06 -2.56 -18.89
N ALA A 583 2.64 -1.54 -19.63
CA ALA A 583 3.06 -1.34 -21.01
C ALA A 583 4.58 -1.14 -21.11
N ALA A 584 5.17 -0.36 -20.21
CA ALA A 584 6.62 -0.18 -20.15
C ALA A 584 7.36 -1.49 -19.80
N LYS A 585 6.86 -2.25 -18.82
CA LYS A 585 7.41 -3.57 -18.46
C LYS A 585 7.37 -4.54 -19.64
N ARG A 586 6.22 -4.66 -20.31
CA ARG A 586 6.05 -5.54 -21.49
C ARG A 586 6.99 -5.16 -22.62
N LYS A 587 7.24 -3.87 -22.81
CA LYS A 587 8.17 -3.40 -23.83
C LYS A 587 9.63 -3.70 -23.51
N ALA A 588 10.00 -3.78 -22.23
CA ALA A 588 11.34 -4.11 -21.77
C ALA A 588 11.62 -5.63 -21.76
N ALA A 589 10.60 -6.46 -21.86
CA ALA A 589 10.70 -7.92 -21.82
C ALA A 589 10.92 -8.51 -23.23
N ASP A 590 11.63 -9.63 -23.31
CA ASP A 590 11.80 -10.41 -24.55
C ASP A 590 10.49 -11.17 -24.90
N ASP A 591 9.85 -11.78 -23.92
CA ASP A 591 8.52 -12.42 -24.04
C ASP A 591 7.61 -11.86 -22.96
N SER A 592 6.88 -10.79 -23.30
CA SER A 592 6.03 -10.05 -22.38
C SER A 592 4.99 -10.92 -21.67
N PHE A 593 4.44 -11.91 -22.36
CA PHE A 593 3.44 -12.80 -21.77
C PHE A 593 4.05 -13.74 -20.72
N LYS A 594 5.24 -14.33 -21.00
CA LYS A 594 5.91 -15.25 -20.08
C LYS A 594 6.66 -14.55 -18.94
N GLU A 595 7.21 -13.37 -19.19
CA GLU A 595 8.07 -12.66 -18.23
C GLU A 595 7.31 -11.65 -17.37
N VAL A 596 6.17 -11.12 -17.86
CA VAL A 596 5.39 -10.09 -17.17
C VAL A 596 4.00 -10.59 -16.80
N ASP A 597 3.19 -10.99 -17.79
CA ASP A 597 1.77 -11.24 -17.58
C ASP A 597 1.50 -12.52 -16.77
N MET A 598 2.13 -13.62 -17.16
CA MET A 598 1.96 -14.91 -16.49
C MET A 598 2.48 -14.92 -15.04
N PRO A 599 3.70 -14.47 -14.75
CA PRO A 599 4.19 -14.43 -13.38
C PRO A 599 3.32 -13.58 -12.45
N TYR A 600 2.89 -12.40 -12.90
CA TYR A 600 1.98 -11.54 -12.15
C TYR A 600 0.65 -12.24 -11.85
N MET A 601 0.03 -12.81 -12.89
CA MET A 601 -1.25 -13.50 -12.78
C MET A 601 -1.15 -14.70 -11.83
N LEU A 602 -0.11 -15.52 -11.96
CA LEU A 602 0.07 -16.74 -11.15
C LEU A 602 0.27 -16.42 -9.66
N LEU A 603 1.12 -15.43 -9.34
CA LEU A 603 1.32 -15.01 -7.95
C LEU A 603 0.02 -14.51 -7.33
N ARG A 604 -0.69 -13.63 -8.02
CA ARG A 604 -1.93 -13.05 -7.53
C ARG A 604 -3.06 -14.08 -7.42
N LEU A 605 -3.15 -15.01 -8.38
CA LEU A 605 -4.11 -16.12 -8.33
C LEU A 605 -3.83 -17.04 -7.14
N ARG A 606 -2.55 -17.39 -6.90
CA ARG A 606 -2.14 -18.22 -5.75
C ARG A 606 -2.52 -17.57 -4.42
N GLN A 607 -2.44 -16.25 -4.32
CA GLN A 607 -2.89 -15.51 -3.15
C GLN A 607 -4.40 -15.57 -2.95
N GLY A 608 -5.17 -15.34 -4.01
CA GLY A 608 -6.63 -15.43 -3.96
C GLY A 608 -7.11 -16.82 -3.55
N ILE A 609 -6.50 -17.89 -4.10
CA ILE A 609 -6.78 -19.27 -3.70
C ILE A 609 -6.44 -19.49 -2.22
N GLY A 610 -5.33 -18.93 -1.75
CA GLY A 610 -4.86 -19.04 -0.37
C GLY A 610 -5.74 -18.34 0.67
N ARG A 611 -6.76 -17.55 0.28
CA ARG A 611 -7.69 -16.91 1.23
C ARG A 611 -8.58 -17.90 1.97
N LEU A 612 -8.92 -19.03 1.36
CA LEU A 612 -9.94 -19.95 1.87
C LEU A 612 -9.51 -20.71 3.13
N ILE A 613 -8.29 -21.25 3.16
CA ILE A 613 -7.83 -22.12 4.25
C ILE A 613 -6.81 -21.36 5.13
N ARG A 614 -7.20 -21.12 6.38
CA ARG A 614 -6.44 -20.39 7.40
C ARG A 614 -6.24 -21.17 8.68
N SER A 615 -7.04 -22.23 8.87
CA SER A 615 -6.96 -23.13 10.02
C SER A 615 -7.14 -24.59 9.58
N ARG A 616 -6.93 -25.54 10.51
CA ARG A 616 -7.16 -26.98 10.27
C ARG A 616 -8.64 -27.32 10.10
N GLU A 617 -9.52 -26.49 10.65
CA GLU A 617 -10.98 -26.69 10.64
C GLU A 617 -11.64 -26.10 9.38
N ASP A 618 -10.98 -25.16 8.70
CA ASP A 618 -11.56 -24.50 7.53
C ASP A 618 -11.81 -25.48 6.41
N ARG A 619 -12.96 -25.34 5.77
CA ARG A 619 -13.40 -26.14 4.61
C ARG A 619 -14.17 -25.25 3.65
N GLY A 620 -14.04 -25.51 2.36
CA GLY A 620 -14.85 -24.79 1.40
C GLY A 620 -14.45 -24.97 -0.06
N SER A 621 -14.86 -24.01 -0.89
CA SER A 621 -14.61 -24.02 -2.33
C SER A 621 -13.98 -22.71 -2.82
N VAL A 622 -13.12 -22.84 -3.83
CA VAL A 622 -12.64 -21.73 -4.64
C VAL A 622 -13.19 -21.89 -6.05
N SER A 623 -13.91 -20.90 -6.54
CA SER A 623 -14.50 -20.90 -7.88
C SER A 623 -13.79 -19.86 -8.75
N ILE A 624 -13.27 -20.28 -9.91
CA ILE A 624 -12.57 -19.39 -10.86
C ILE A 624 -13.44 -19.24 -12.11
N LEU A 625 -13.97 -18.04 -12.35
CA LEU A 625 -14.83 -17.73 -13.50
C LEU A 625 -14.05 -17.25 -14.74
N GLY A 626 -12.73 -17.49 -14.76
CA GLY A 626 -11.84 -17.13 -15.87
C GLY A 626 -11.96 -18.11 -17.03
N GLN A 627 -12.40 -17.63 -18.19
CA GLN A 627 -12.62 -18.44 -19.38
C GLN A 627 -11.31 -18.96 -20.00
N GLU A 628 -10.21 -18.22 -19.82
CA GLU A 628 -8.87 -18.57 -20.31
C GLU A 628 -8.38 -19.93 -19.77
N LEU A 629 -8.89 -20.36 -18.61
CA LEU A 629 -8.64 -21.69 -18.06
C LEU A 629 -9.12 -22.83 -18.99
N HIS A 630 -10.16 -22.58 -19.78
CA HIS A 630 -10.73 -23.56 -20.69
C HIS A 630 -10.18 -23.45 -22.10
N ASP A 631 -9.88 -22.24 -22.54
CA ASP A 631 -9.55 -21.92 -23.93
C ASP A 631 -8.03 -21.95 -24.19
N ASN A 632 -7.19 -21.81 -23.13
CA ASN A 632 -5.72 -21.77 -23.26
C ASN A 632 -5.06 -22.88 -22.43
N GLU A 633 -4.55 -23.90 -23.12
CA GLU A 633 -3.89 -25.05 -22.49
C GLU A 633 -2.62 -24.65 -21.71
N PHE A 634 -1.84 -23.72 -22.23
CA PHE A 634 -0.62 -23.23 -21.56
C PHE A 634 -0.96 -22.54 -20.24
N VAL A 635 -1.96 -21.66 -20.23
CA VAL A 635 -2.44 -20.98 -19.00
C VAL A 635 -2.93 -22.02 -17.99
N ARG A 636 -3.73 -22.98 -18.44
CA ARG A 636 -4.25 -24.05 -17.58
C ARG A 636 -3.15 -24.90 -16.94
N GLU A 637 -2.13 -25.30 -17.71
CA GLU A 637 -1.01 -26.08 -17.17
C GLU A 637 -0.22 -25.28 -16.14
N LYS A 638 0.07 -24.00 -16.41
CA LYS A 638 0.75 -23.12 -15.47
C LYS A 638 -0.04 -22.86 -14.18
N ILE A 639 -1.36 -22.79 -14.27
CA ILE A 639 -2.21 -22.66 -13.08
C ILE A 639 -2.16 -23.95 -12.25
N LYS A 640 -2.11 -25.14 -12.86
CA LYS A 640 -1.96 -26.41 -12.13
C LYS A 640 -0.68 -26.46 -11.28
N GLU A 641 0.40 -25.81 -11.71
CA GLU A 641 1.67 -25.78 -10.97
C GLU A 641 1.56 -24.99 -9.66
N ILE A 642 0.66 -24.01 -9.56
CA ILE A 642 0.48 -23.17 -8.37
C ILE A 642 -0.66 -23.62 -7.44
N ILE A 643 -1.50 -24.55 -7.88
CA ILE A 643 -2.59 -25.11 -7.06
C ILE A 643 -1.97 -25.93 -5.91
N PRO A 644 -2.52 -25.84 -4.69
CA PRO A 644 -2.07 -26.67 -3.58
C PRO A 644 -2.06 -28.17 -3.94
N LYS A 645 -1.06 -28.90 -3.45
CA LYS A 645 -0.95 -30.35 -3.73
C LYS A 645 -2.21 -31.10 -3.29
N GLY A 646 -2.64 -32.05 -4.12
CA GLY A 646 -3.84 -32.86 -3.88
C GLY A 646 -5.14 -32.24 -4.38
N VAL A 647 -5.17 -30.94 -4.66
CA VAL A 647 -6.34 -30.25 -5.23
C VAL A 647 -6.31 -30.34 -6.75
N SER A 648 -7.47 -30.59 -7.36
CA SER A 648 -7.63 -30.64 -8.83
C SER A 648 -8.90 -29.91 -9.25
N PHE A 649 -8.95 -29.49 -10.55
CA PHE A 649 -10.17 -28.94 -11.16
C PHE A 649 -11.25 -30.00 -11.35
#